data_0277f4f0d5c17a3e30ddbfce04ce028f
#
_entry.id   0277f4f0d5c17a3e30ddbfce04ce028f
#
_cell.length_a   1.000
_cell.length_b   1.000
_cell.length_c   1.000
_cell.angle_alpha   90.00
_cell.angle_beta   90.00
_cell.angle_gamma   90.00
#
_symmetry.space_group_name_H-M   'P 1'
#
loop_
_entity.id
_entity.type
_entity.pdbx_description
1 polymer ?
#
loop_
_entity_poly.entity_id
_entity_poly.type
_entity_poly.pdbx_seq_one_letter_code
_entity_poly.pdbx_strand_id
1 'polypeptide(L)'
;MVKQIKRVVSLGLCCALALSIGVYRGIAASEYIPCDATCDGKVNAMDILRIKSIITDSTRSFSETCLINADTNFDGKVNTIDIFNTKAVIACSKTIEELEKHRPTTTTTTTTTKAPTTTTTTTTTTKAPTTTTTTTTAPSATLDPSYPTSQNNLVAVNQIGYSTNAVKAVKLMEKSNVAASSSKVNKVTCYVVNTSTGAVAYSGTSSTRSSDTLTGYYVSTFTFTDLKTPGSYKVCTPLGVSFNFTISDNPYSSVNTSLLDALYYQRCGTALSSSIVGSTHAHGACHTGSKTVTILDKYDSASGKFVQSGTSTASAFAGGLHDAGDYGRYTTPAAQTVTDLLYAYMYYPQAVNVNKIQDKAGENISDALDEARYEAEWILKMQAPSGGFYWRIVTKAFAGWYDKPDNDASFNSNGLYVDRVMYESTAAAVGALADCYYVFKNIDSDFANRCLTAAKKGYTQLATLKNDGTRNCKFEDYGSNPTVTAGTYDGSKGKQAEWYAVAALMRATGDSSYKTAADSFYTSTVKPGGFGTGLSATDLSGYGSLAYITSANADSTIKASVDAFIVDYIDTQNTNTNRSKLNFSLQSGEAYWGSNQYVAYDCNLMGIYAKITGETKYETAIRNNLTFMLGRNPAGYCFITGLGDKSPSKPHHRPSMATGSCVPGLLVAGFSNVAGGAFAPSDPNSSLIHGSVYYNDSNQDYVCNEVCIYWNTPMICALGYVIQTDING
;
A
#
# COMPACT_ATOMS: atom_id res chain seq x y z
N MET A 1 15.06 -13.34 33.68
CA MET A 1 15.02 -12.78 35.04
C MET A 1 15.21 -11.25 35.06
N VAL A 2 16.20 -10.66 34.37
CA VAL A 2 16.45 -9.20 34.38
C VAL A 2 15.35 -8.39 33.65
N LYS A 3 14.68 -8.92 32.60
CA LYS A 3 13.55 -8.22 31.91
C LYS A 3 12.24 -8.23 32.73
N GLN A 4 12.03 -9.19 33.61
CA GLN A 4 10.85 -9.21 34.48
C GLN A 4 10.97 -8.21 35.64
N ILE A 5 12.18 -8.01 36.14
CA ILE A 5 12.43 -7.06 37.24
C ILE A 5 12.21 -5.62 36.79
N LYS A 6 12.58 -5.25 35.52
CA LYS A 6 12.31 -3.92 34.98
C LYS A 6 10.81 -3.64 34.77
N ARG A 7 9.99 -4.65 34.42
CA ARG A 7 8.54 -4.48 34.29
C ARG A 7 7.84 -4.30 35.63
N VAL A 8 8.26 -5.02 36.67
CA VAL A 8 7.68 -4.90 38.01
C VAL A 8 8.03 -3.56 38.66
N VAL A 9 9.25 -3.06 38.44
CA VAL A 9 9.68 -1.75 38.95
C VAL A 9 8.93 -0.60 38.22
N SER A 10 8.68 -0.69 36.91
CA SER A 10 7.93 0.34 36.19
C SER A 10 6.43 0.35 36.54
N LEU A 11 5.80 -0.82 36.77
CA LEU A 11 4.42 -0.87 37.28
C LEU A 11 4.29 -0.36 38.73
N GLY A 12 5.26 -0.66 39.57
CA GLY A 12 5.30 -0.16 40.96
C GLY A 12 5.45 1.35 41.04
N LEU A 13 6.25 1.95 40.15
CA LEU A 13 6.45 3.40 40.09
C LEU A 13 5.22 4.14 39.54
N CYS A 14 4.56 3.59 38.50
CA CYS A 14 3.32 4.14 38.00
C CYS A 14 2.18 4.09 39.02
N CYS A 15 2.07 3.02 39.83
CA CYS A 15 1.09 2.95 40.90
C CYS A 15 1.42 3.91 42.06
N ALA A 16 2.69 4.15 42.36
CA ALA A 16 3.11 5.11 43.39
C ALA A 16 2.85 6.57 42.98
N LEU A 17 3.06 6.92 41.69
CA LEU A 17 2.70 8.26 41.17
C LEU A 17 1.18 8.45 41.08
N ALA A 18 0.41 7.42 40.70
CA ALA A 18 -1.06 7.51 40.73
C ALA A 18 -1.62 7.73 42.15
N LEU A 19 -0.92 7.23 43.19
CA LEU A 19 -1.26 7.47 44.59
C LEU A 19 -0.83 8.89 45.08
N SER A 20 0.24 9.46 44.53
CA SER A 20 0.68 10.82 44.88
C SER A 20 -0.21 11.92 44.25
N ILE A 21 -0.81 11.65 43.09
CA ILE A 21 -1.85 12.55 42.49
C ILE A 21 -3.16 12.48 43.31
N GLY A 22 -3.43 11.39 44.02
CA GLY A 22 -4.60 11.22 44.88
C GLY A 22 -4.57 12.04 46.19
N VAL A 23 -3.46 12.68 46.56
CA VAL A 23 -3.35 13.49 47.81
C VAL A 23 -3.79 14.94 47.60
N TYR A 24 -4.00 15.39 46.34
CA TYR A 24 -4.58 16.70 46.03
C TYR A 24 -6.13 16.74 46.12
N ARG A 25 -6.76 15.80 46.84
CA ARG A 25 -8.19 15.85 47.19
C ARG A 25 -8.44 16.81 48.35
N GLY A 26 -8.58 18.09 48.05
CA GLY A 26 -8.94 19.08 49.07
C GLY A 26 -9.27 20.46 48.50
N ILE A 27 -9.26 20.65 47.20
CA ILE A 27 -9.52 21.93 46.56
C ILE A 27 -10.76 21.82 45.65
N ALA A 28 -11.62 22.84 45.71
CA ALA A 28 -12.96 22.86 45.13
C ALA A 28 -13.01 22.52 43.62
N ALA A 29 -14.14 21.95 43.18
CA ALA A 29 -14.43 21.46 41.83
C ALA A 29 -14.43 22.51 40.70
N SER A 30 -13.45 23.42 40.67
CA SER A 30 -13.26 24.46 39.65
C SER A 30 -11.80 24.69 39.29
N GLU A 31 -10.89 23.85 39.70
CA GLU A 31 -9.48 24.06 39.41
C GLU A 31 -9.03 23.37 38.10
N TYR A 32 -8.40 24.18 37.30
CA TYR A 32 -7.80 23.88 36.05
C TYR A 32 -6.61 22.87 36.20
N ILE A 33 -6.71 21.73 35.53
CA ILE A 33 -5.68 20.72 35.51
C ILE A 33 -5.24 20.53 34.04
N PRO A 34 -4.05 21.00 33.62
CA PRO A 34 -3.55 20.75 32.26
C PRO A 34 -3.57 19.27 31.92
N CYS A 35 -3.94 18.93 30.69
CA CYS A 35 -4.10 17.58 30.18
C CYS A 35 -5.34 16.81 30.67
N ASP A 36 -6.12 17.30 31.63
CA ASP A 36 -7.39 16.68 32.05
C ASP A 36 -8.55 17.22 31.18
N ALA A 37 -8.58 16.84 29.94
CA ALA A 37 -9.60 17.27 28.98
C ALA A 37 -10.98 16.64 29.23
N THR A 38 -11.06 15.61 30.04
CA THR A 38 -12.32 14.98 30.48
C THR A 38 -12.93 15.67 31.71
N CYS A 39 -12.15 16.47 32.43
CA CYS A 39 -12.53 17.14 33.66
C CYS A 39 -12.93 16.14 34.76
N ASP A 40 -12.32 14.99 34.83
CA ASP A 40 -12.56 13.95 35.85
C ASP A 40 -11.51 13.94 36.98
N GLY A 41 -10.57 14.86 36.95
CA GLY A 41 -9.49 15.02 37.94
C GLY A 41 -8.34 14.06 37.73
N LYS A 42 -8.25 13.40 36.57
CA LYS A 42 -7.20 12.45 36.23
C LYS A 42 -6.65 12.72 34.84
N VAL A 43 -5.35 12.53 34.64
CA VAL A 43 -4.72 12.58 33.32
C VAL A 43 -4.41 11.17 32.85
N ASN A 44 -5.10 10.72 31.82
CA ASN A 44 -5.00 9.36 31.27
C ASN A 44 -5.35 9.28 29.77
N ALA A 45 -5.43 8.08 29.22
CA ALA A 45 -5.72 7.90 27.80
C ALA A 45 -7.09 8.45 27.33
N MET A 46 -8.05 8.61 28.26
CA MET A 46 -9.36 9.19 27.93
C MET A 46 -9.26 10.67 27.61
N ASP A 47 -8.29 11.38 28.18
CA ASP A 47 -8.05 12.79 27.88
C ASP A 47 -7.49 12.98 26.48
N ILE A 48 -6.62 12.07 26.03
CA ILE A 48 -6.16 12.05 24.65
C ILE A 48 -7.33 11.86 23.68
N LEU A 49 -8.26 10.95 24.00
CA LEU A 49 -9.46 10.72 23.18
C LEU A 49 -10.38 11.96 23.18
N ARG A 50 -10.49 12.65 24.31
CA ARG A 50 -11.25 13.89 24.43
C ARG A 50 -10.62 15.01 23.61
N ILE A 51 -9.31 15.21 23.70
CA ILE A 51 -8.58 16.21 22.90
C ILE A 51 -8.74 15.92 21.41
N LYS A 52 -8.61 14.66 20.99
CA LYS A 52 -8.89 14.25 19.62
C LYS A 52 -10.31 14.61 19.18
N SER A 53 -11.31 14.35 20.00
CA SER A 53 -12.71 14.71 19.73
C SER A 53 -12.90 16.22 19.60
N ILE A 54 -12.24 17.04 20.42
CA ILE A 54 -12.27 18.50 20.33
C ILE A 54 -11.69 18.97 18.98
N ILE A 55 -10.59 18.35 18.52
CA ILE A 55 -9.93 18.72 17.27
C ILE A 55 -10.76 18.32 16.05
N THR A 56 -11.42 17.15 16.08
CA THR A 56 -12.04 16.55 14.89
C THR A 56 -13.54 16.80 14.73
N ASP A 57 -14.24 17.18 15.79
CA ASP A 57 -15.69 17.34 15.78
C ASP A 57 -16.12 18.79 16.03
N SER A 58 -16.19 19.57 14.96
CA SER A 58 -16.62 20.97 15.01
C SER A 58 -18.12 21.16 15.29
N THR A 59 -18.90 20.08 15.34
CA THR A 59 -20.35 20.13 15.58
C THR A 59 -20.70 19.95 17.07
N ARG A 60 -19.77 19.47 17.87
CA ARG A 60 -19.96 19.17 19.29
C ARG A 60 -19.50 20.32 20.15
N SER A 61 -20.35 20.74 21.09
CA SER A 61 -19.98 21.73 22.09
C SER A 61 -19.26 21.07 23.27
N PHE A 62 -18.18 21.68 23.72
CA PHE A 62 -17.41 21.28 24.89
C PHE A 62 -17.45 22.40 25.92
N SER A 63 -17.37 22.07 27.22
CA SER A 63 -17.35 23.10 28.27
C SER A 63 -16.05 23.92 28.17
N GLU A 64 -16.11 25.18 28.57
CA GLU A 64 -14.96 26.07 28.59
C GLU A 64 -13.80 25.48 29.42
N THR A 65 -14.08 24.86 30.55
CA THR A 65 -13.09 24.19 31.40
C THR A 65 -12.39 23.04 30.64
N CYS A 66 -13.15 22.21 29.91
CA CYS A 66 -12.55 21.12 29.12
C CYS A 66 -11.66 21.65 28.00
N LEU A 67 -12.01 22.75 27.34
CA LEU A 67 -11.20 23.38 26.31
C LEU A 67 -9.92 23.98 26.88
N ILE A 68 -10.00 24.65 28.03
CA ILE A 68 -8.86 25.22 28.75
C ILE A 68 -7.90 24.10 29.21
N ASN A 69 -8.41 23.01 29.77
CA ASN A 69 -7.61 21.87 30.21
C ASN A 69 -6.98 21.13 29.04
N ALA A 70 -7.61 21.15 27.86
CA ALA A 70 -7.12 20.55 26.66
C ALA A 70 -6.00 21.35 25.96
N ASP A 71 -5.93 22.66 26.15
CA ASP A 71 -4.87 23.55 25.63
C ASP A 71 -3.66 23.49 26.57
N THR A 72 -2.79 22.54 26.33
CA THR A 72 -1.67 22.19 27.22
C THR A 72 -0.42 23.04 27.03
N ASN A 73 -0.36 23.81 25.95
CA ASN A 73 0.73 24.75 25.66
C ASN A 73 0.34 26.22 25.77
N PHE A 74 -0.94 26.48 26.14
CA PHE A 74 -1.51 27.80 26.38
C PHE A 74 -1.45 28.77 25.17
N ASP A 75 -1.55 28.23 23.96
CA ASP A 75 -1.54 29.05 22.74
C ASP A 75 -2.95 29.50 22.30
N GLY A 76 -3.99 29.15 23.06
CA GLY A 76 -5.37 29.45 22.79
C GLY A 76 -6.04 28.54 21.78
N LYS A 77 -5.38 27.45 21.39
CA LYS A 77 -5.88 26.47 20.42
C LYS A 77 -5.69 25.05 20.91
N VAL A 78 -6.69 24.20 20.72
CA VAL A 78 -6.55 22.76 20.97
C VAL A 78 -6.18 22.06 19.68
N ASN A 79 -4.99 21.48 19.62
CA ASN A 79 -4.41 20.88 18.42
C ASN A 79 -3.53 19.66 18.74
N THR A 80 -2.77 19.15 17.76
CA THR A 80 -1.94 17.95 17.93
C THR A 80 -0.78 18.10 18.91
N ILE A 81 -0.34 19.34 19.20
CA ILE A 81 0.70 19.61 20.21
C ILE A 81 0.20 19.24 21.59
N ASP A 82 -1.10 19.50 21.87
CA ASP A 82 -1.73 19.20 23.13
C ASP A 82 -1.88 17.69 23.37
N ILE A 83 -2.16 16.93 22.31
CA ILE A 83 -2.12 15.48 22.36
C ILE A 83 -0.70 15.01 22.72
N PHE A 84 0.32 15.61 22.11
CA PHE A 84 1.72 15.24 22.38
C PHE A 84 2.10 15.53 23.83
N ASN A 85 1.74 16.70 24.36
CA ASN A 85 1.99 17.08 25.75
C ASN A 85 1.26 16.14 26.73
N THR A 86 -0.02 15.83 26.47
CA THR A 86 -0.80 14.90 27.30
C THR A 86 -0.19 13.49 27.30
N LYS A 87 0.25 13.00 26.14
CA LYS A 87 0.99 11.73 26.03
C LYS A 87 2.29 11.76 26.85
N ALA A 88 3.02 12.87 26.80
CA ALA A 88 4.27 13.04 27.53
C ALA A 88 4.06 13.01 29.05
N VAL A 89 2.96 13.58 29.54
CA VAL A 89 2.58 13.53 30.96
C VAL A 89 2.18 12.10 31.36
N ILE A 90 1.35 11.42 30.57
CA ILE A 90 0.95 10.02 30.83
C ILE A 90 2.17 9.08 30.83
N ALA A 91 3.13 9.31 29.94
CA ALA A 91 4.38 8.53 29.84
C ALA A 91 5.43 8.93 30.89
N CYS A 92 5.12 9.86 31.79
CA CYS A 92 6.05 10.42 32.79
C CYS A 92 7.34 11.02 32.21
N SER A 93 7.30 11.47 30.96
CA SER A 93 8.41 12.16 30.30
C SER A 93 8.34 13.68 30.43
N LYS A 94 7.19 14.21 30.90
CA LYS A 94 6.97 15.60 31.34
C LYS A 94 6.10 15.59 32.58
N THR A 95 6.21 16.65 33.41
CA THR A 95 5.29 16.88 34.52
C THR A 95 4.29 17.96 34.18
N ILE A 96 3.14 17.99 34.89
CA ILE A 96 2.14 19.08 34.75
C ILE A 96 2.79 20.43 35.10
N GLU A 97 3.66 20.46 36.11
CA GLU A 97 4.36 21.68 36.54
C GLU A 97 5.34 22.19 35.45
N GLU A 98 5.90 21.32 34.62
CA GLU A 98 6.72 21.72 33.48
C GLU A 98 5.88 22.36 32.36
N LEU A 99 4.65 21.94 32.18
CA LEU A 99 3.73 22.58 31.25
C LEU A 99 3.26 23.96 31.80
N GLU A 100 2.94 24.04 33.07
CA GLU A 100 2.47 25.29 33.71
C GLU A 100 3.49 26.43 33.71
N LYS A 101 4.80 26.14 33.59
CA LYS A 101 5.83 27.18 33.44
C LYS A 101 5.67 28.04 32.18
N HIS A 102 4.93 27.60 31.22
CA HIS A 102 4.66 28.32 29.98
C HIS A 102 3.32 29.09 30.00
N ARG A 103 2.58 29.08 31.13
CA ARG A 103 1.31 29.77 31.27
C ARG A 103 1.51 31.30 31.34
N PRO A 104 0.82 32.09 30.49
CA PRO A 104 0.86 33.55 30.59
C PRO A 104 0.34 34.05 31.93
N THR A 105 1.11 34.87 32.63
CA THR A 105 0.63 35.53 33.89
C THR A 105 -0.37 36.60 33.52
N THR A 106 -1.63 36.35 33.81
CA THR A 106 -2.73 37.34 33.62
C THR A 106 -2.79 38.28 34.82
N THR A 107 -2.37 39.53 34.63
CA THR A 107 -2.64 40.59 35.61
C THR A 107 -4.08 41.01 35.43
N THR A 108 -4.93 40.71 36.42
CA THR A 108 -6.37 41.04 36.41
C THR A 108 -6.53 42.53 36.63
N THR A 109 -6.86 43.27 35.58
CA THR A 109 -7.35 44.66 35.72
C THR A 109 -8.88 44.62 35.58
N THR A 110 -9.58 44.85 36.67
CA THR A 110 -11.04 44.90 36.70
C THR A 110 -11.51 46.20 36.03
N THR A 111 -12.15 46.10 34.89
CA THR A 111 -12.82 47.24 34.27
C THR A 111 -14.29 46.90 34.09
N THR A 112 -15.12 47.61 34.83
CA THR A 112 -16.60 47.58 34.78
C THR A 112 -17.10 48.10 33.43
N THR A 113 -17.86 47.30 32.68
CA THR A 113 -18.43 47.72 31.41
C THR A 113 -19.94 47.91 31.55
N LYS A 114 -20.40 49.08 31.13
CA LYS A 114 -21.81 49.51 31.01
C LYS A 114 -22.37 49.06 29.65
N ALA A 115 -23.63 48.65 29.64
CA ALA A 115 -24.38 48.09 28.52
C ALA A 115 -24.57 49.04 27.33
N PRO A 116 -24.94 48.54 26.14
CA PRO A 116 -24.81 49.20 24.85
C PRO A 116 -26.00 50.07 24.49
N THR A 117 -25.73 51.15 23.75
CA THR A 117 -26.73 51.98 23.06
C THR A 117 -26.57 51.79 21.54
N THR A 118 -27.70 51.54 20.91
CA THR A 118 -27.88 51.40 19.47
C THR A 118 -27.63 52.74 18.75
N THR A 119 -26.88 52.76 17.66
CA THR A 119 -26.95 53.89 16.70
C THR A 119 -26.63 53.43 15.25
N THR A 120 -27.39 53.96 14.37
CA THR A 120 -27.71 53.77 13.00
C THR A 120 -26.52 53.92 12.02
N THR A 121 -26.58 53.11 10.95
CA THR A 121 -25.78 53.01 9.75
C THR A 121 -25.52 54.34 9.05
N THR A 122 -24.27 54.56 8.62
CA THR A 122 -23.94 55.37 7.44
C THR A 122 -22.86 54.65 6.62
N THR A 123 -23.22 54.33 5.41
CA THR A 123 -22.38 53.64 4.42
C THR A 123 -21.39 54.63 3.85
N THR A 124 -20.10 54.40 4.10
CA THR A 124 -19.03 55.08 3.36
C THR A 124 -18.16 54.02 2.68
N THR A 125 -18.22 53.96 1.36
CA THR A 125 -17.39 53.15 0.52
C THR A 125 -15.95 53.57 0.66
N THR A 126 -15.13 52.81 1.33
CA THR A 126 -13.67 52.99 1.34
C THR A 126 -13.04 51.91 0.49
N LYS A 127 -12.31 52.38 -0.54
CA LYS A 127 -11.50 51.60 -1.47
C LYS A 127 -10.58 50.66 -0.73
N ALA A 128 -10.59 49.35 -1.09
CA ALA A 128 -9.69 48.34 -0.54
C ALA A 128 -8.22 48.74 -0.66
N PRO A 129 -7.42 48.48 0.39
CA PRO A 129 -5.97 48.66 0.27
C PRO A 129 -5.41 47.61 -0.69
N THR A 130 -4.73 48.05 -1.70
CA THR A 130 -3.91 47.25 -2.56
C THR A 130 -2.80 46.65 -1.74
N THR A 131 -2.90 45.38 -1.43
CA THR A 131 -1.82 44.62 -0.78
C THR A 131 -0.74 44.45 -1.84
N THR A 132 0.28 45.27 -1.78
CA THR A 132 1.52 45.08 -2.54
C THR A 132 2.20 43.85 -1.96
N THR A 133 2.00 42.70 -2.57
CA THR A 133 2.81 41.51 -2.29
C THR A 133 4.21 41.82 -2.74
N THR A 134 5.07 42.18 -1.82
CA THR A 134 6.50 42.29 -2.07
C THR A 134 7.00 40.85 -2.25
N THR A 135 7.02 40.39 -3.50
CA THR A 135 7.78 39.22 -3.90
C THR A 135 9.24 39.57 -3.69
N THR A 136 9.82 39.17 -2.59
CA THR A 136 11.26 39.09 -2.43
C THR A 136 11.74 38.01 -3.41
N THR A 137 12.04 38.40 -4.63
CA THR A 137 12.83 37.59 -5.55
C THR A 137 14.20 37.41 -4.90
N ALA A 138 14.45 36.19 -4.37
CA ALA A 138 15.82 35.79 -4.09
C ALA A 138 16.64 36.04 -5.38
N PRO A 139 17.93 36.46 -5.28
CA PRO A 139 18.74 36.69 -6.46
C PRO A 139 18.70 35.44 -7.32
N SER A 140 18.38 35.60 -8.59
CA SER A 140 18.29 34.49 -9.58
C SER A 140 19.66 33.81 -9.62
N ALA A 141 19.79 32.66 -8.98
CA ALA A 141 21.01 31.88 -9.04
C ALA A 141 21.24 31.48 -10.50
N THR A 142 22.42 31.77 -11.02
CA THR A 142 22.80 31.36 -12.37
C THR A 142 23.29 29.91 -12.33
N LEU A 143 22.81 29.09 -13.26
CA LEU A 143 23.31 27.74 -13.43
C LEU A 143 24.81 27.77 -13.74
N ASP A 144 25.60 26.96 -13.04
CA ASP A 144 27.02 26.79 -13.31
C ASP A 144 27.23 26.21 -14.73
N PRO A 145 27.83 26.95 -15.67
CA PRO A 145 28.00 26.50 -17.05
C PRO A 145 28.94 25.31 -17.20
N SER A 146 29.70 24.97 -16.18
CA SER A 146 30.62 23.82 -16.16
C SER A 146 29.90 22.49 -15.88
N TYR A 147 28.60 22.53 -15.46
CA TYR A 147 27.88 21.32 -15.12
C TYR A 147 27.50 20.54 -16.39
N PRO A 148 27.60 19.18 -16.34
CA PRO A 148 27.18 18.34 -17.45
C PRO A 148 25.68 18.57 -17.76
N THR A 149 25.35 18.55 -19.06
CA THR A 149 23.97 18.67 -19.56
C THR A 149 23.30 17.29 -19.81
N SER A 150 24.07 16.22 -19.77
CA SER A 150 23.59 14.86 -19.99
C SER A 150 22.82 14.32 -18.79
N GLN A 151 21.77 13.57 -19.06
CA GLN A 151 21.04 12.82 -18.02
C GLN A 151 21.95 11.80 -17.35
N ASN A 152 21.75 11.63 -16.03
CA ASN A 152 22.47 10.68 -15.23
C ASN A 152 21.53 10.00 -14.21
N ASN A 153 21.38 8.68 -14.29
CA ASN A 153 20.54 7.90 -13.39
C ASN A 153 20.90 8.08 -11.90
N LEU A 154 22.17 8.44 -11.63
CA LEU A 154 22.67 8.63 -10.26
C LEU A 154 22.28 10.00 -9.67
N VAL A 155 21.61 10.86 -10.44
CA VAL A 155 20.86 12.03 -9.97
C VAL A 155 19.39 11.61 -9.90
N ALA A 156 19.04 10.88 -8.87
CA ALA A 156 17.81 10.10 -8.83
C ALA A 156 16.62 10.88 -8.21
N VAL A 157 15.57 11.04 -8.98
CA VAL A 157 14.32 11.75 -8.64
C VAL A 157 13.12 10.81 -8.75
N ASN A 158 12.02 11.19 -8.13
CA ASN A 158 10.71 10.67 -8.51
C ASN A 158 10.34 11.25 -9.89
N GLN A 159 10.31 10.42 -10.92
CA GLN A 159 10.06 10.88 -12.31
C GLN A 159 8.60 11.27 -12.56
N ILE A 160 7.68 10.85 -11.73
CA ILE A 160 6.29 11.32 -11.79
C ILE A 160 6.20 12.73 -11.20
N GLY A 161 6.78 12.93 -10.03
CA GLY A 161 6.82 14.24 -9.40
C GLY A 161 6.55 14.21 -7.91
N TYR A 162 6.24 15.39 -7.40
CA TYR A 162 6.05 15.66 -5.98
C TYR A 162 4.81 16.52 -5.77
N SER A 163 4.05 16.23 -4.73
CA SER A 163 2.96 17.09 -4.29
C SER A 163 3.50 18.44 -3.81
N THR A 164 2.76 19.51 -4.04
CA THR A 164 3.18 20.89 -3.75
C THR A 164 3.71 21.06 -2.33
N ASN A 165 3.04 20.46 -1.34
CA ASN A 165 3.41 20.58 0.08
C ASN A 165 4.29 19.44 0.60
N ALA A 166 4.50 18.36 -0.17
CA ALA A 166 5.32 17.24 0.27
C ALA A 166 6.81 17.58 0.35
N VAL A 167 7.53 16.79 1.12
CA VAL A 167 9.01 16.83 1.13
C VAL A 167 9.53 16.42 -0.24
N LYS A 168 10.37 17.29 -0.84
CA LYS A 168 10.97 17.09 -2.15
C LYS A 168 12.47 16.89 -2.00
N ALA A 169 12.93 15.73 -2.46
CA ALA A 169 14.36 15.40 -2.34
C ALA A 169 14.84 14.57 -3.52
N VAL A 170 16.06 14.90 -3.98
CA VAL A 170 16.82 14.10 -4.93
C VAL A 170 17.95 13.38 -4.18
N LYS A 171 18.30 12.18 -4.64
CA LYS A 171 19.47 11.43 -4.16
C LYS A 171 20.57 11.51 -5.22
N LEU A 172 21.75 11.93 -4.77
CA LEU A 172 22.95 11.92 -5.59
C LEU A 172 23.79 10.72 -5.16
N MET A 173 24.13 9.87 -6.10
CA MET A 173 24.84 8.63 -5.84
C MET A 173 26.18 8.59 -6.57
N GLU A 174 27.19 8.04 -5.93
CA GLU A 174 28.48 7.70 -6.56
C GLU A 174 29.00 6.38 -6.00
N LYS A 175 29.79 5.66 -6.79
CA LYS A 175 30.36 4.38 -6.36
C LYS A 175 31.24 4.54 -5.12
N SER A 176 31.28 3.54 -4.26
CA SER A 176 31.99 3.57 -2.97
C SER A 176 33.53 3.68 -3.11
N ASN A 177 34.09 3.48 -4.29
CA ASN A 177 35.53 3.63 -4.56
C ASN A 177 35.94 5.07 -4.90
N VAL A 178 35.00 6.04 -4.99
CA VAL A 178 35.31 7.44 -5.27
C VAL A 178 35.88 8.11 -4.04
N ALA A 179 37.11 8.68 -4.14
CA ALA A 179 37.74 9.41 -3.03
C ALA A 179 36.93 10.68 -2.65
N ALA A 180 37.00 11.10 -1.39
CA ALA A 180 36.24 12.27 -0.93
C ALA A 180 36.65 13.57 -1.65
N SER A 181 37.92 13.70 -2.02
CA SER A 181 38.47 14.86 -2.75
C SER A 181 37.99 14.97 -4.20
N SER A 182 37.55 13.84 -4.80
CA SER A 182 37.03 13.78 -6.18
C SER A 182 35.50 13.60 -6.24
N SER A 183 34.83 13.68 -5.10
CA SER A 183 33.39 13.45 -5.01
C SER A 183 32.59 14.53 -5.72
N LYS A 184 31.65 14.09 -6.57
CA LYS A 184 30.68 14.96 -7.26
C LYS A 184 29.31 14.99 -6.56
N VAL A 185 29.21 14.42 -5.36
CA VAL A 185 27.94 14.36 -4.61
C VAL A 185 28.06 14.93 -3.19
N ASN A 186 29.28 15.16 -2.67
CA ASN A 186 29.52 15.55 -1.29
C ASN A 186 29.46 17.07 -1.11
N LYS A 187 28.40 17.60 -0.52
CA LYS A 187 28.20 19.04 -0.28
C LYS A 187 28.37 19.88 -1.56
N VAL A 188 27.71 19.44 -2.65
CA VAL A 188 27.79 20.14 -3.94
C VAL A 188 26.55 21.03 -4.13
N THR A 189 26.76 22.14 -4.87
CA THR A 189 25.63 22.99 -5.28
C THR A 189 24.74 22.25 -6.28
N CYS A 190 23.43 22.34 -6.09
CA CYS A 190 22.42 21.75 -6.96
C CYS A 190 21.43 22.84 -7.37
N TYR A 191 20.94 22.76 -8.59
CA TYR A 191 19.97 23.70 -9.15
C TYR A 191 18.73 22.95 -9.61
N VAL A 192 17.54 23.41 -9.19
CA VAL A 192 16.26 22.98 -9.79
C VAL A 192 15.92 23.94 -10.90
N VAL A 193 15.85 23.44 -12.12
CA VAL A 193 15.64 24.22 -13.32
C VAL A 193 14.24 23.92 -13.87
N ASN A 194 13.47 24.98 -14.12
CA ASN A 194 12.19 24.85 -14.81
C ASN A 194 12.44 24.49 -16.29
N THR A 195 11.85 23.36 -16.74
CA THR A 195 12.14 22.83 -18.09
C THR A 195 11.54 23.65 -19.21
N SER A 196 10.45 24.41 -18.94
CA SER A 196 9.76 25.23 -19.93
C SER A 196 10.47 26.58 -20.16
N THR A 197 11.07 27.17 -19.11
CA THR A 197 11.70 28.50 -19.18
C THR A 197 13.22 28.45 -19.20
N GLY A 198 13.82 27.34 -18.79
CA GLY A 198 15.26 27.21 -18.56
C GLY A 198 15.78 27.96 -17.32
N ALA A 199 14.91 28.62 -16.58
CA ALA A 199 15.31 29.40 -15.40
C ALA A 199 15.57 28.52 -14.19
N VAL A 200 16.55 28.92 -13.34
CA VAL A 200 16.76 28.32 -12.04
C VAL A 200 15.61 28.73 -11.11
N ALA A 201 14.83 27.75 -10.68
CA ALA A 201 13.70 27.94 -9.77
C ALA A 201 14.09 27.78 -8.30
N TYR A 202 15.13 27.00 -8.02
CA TYR A 202 15.64 26.78 -6.67
C TYR A 202 17.10 26.35 -6.72
N SER A 203 17.89 26.71 -5.71
CA SER A 203 19.27 26.25 -5.58
C SER A 203 19.62 26.00 -4.11
N GLY A 204 20.56 25.11 -3.88
CA GLY A 204 21.03 24.77 -2.54
C GLY A 204 22.18 23.78 -2.58
N THR A 205 22.61 23.34 -1.41
CA THR A 205 23.76 22.44 -1.26
C THR A 205 23.30 21.05 -0.80
N SER A 206 23.80 19.99 -1.44
CA SER A 206 23.55 18.63 -1.01
C SER A 206 24.16 18.35 0.37
N SER A 207 23.63 17.36 1.08
CA SER A 207 24.18 16.90 2.37
C SER A 207 25.58 16.32 2.22
N THR A 208 26.25 16.06 3.34
CA THR A 208 27.42 15.19 3.37
C THR A 208 27.04 13.81 2.85
N ARG A 209 27.86 13.22 1.99
CA ARG A 209 27.66 11.85 1.50
C ARG A 209 27.84 10.83 2.63
N SER A 210 27.07 9.78 2.60
CA SER A 210 27.18 8.64 3.53
C SER A 210 27.12 7.33 2.75
N SER A 211 27.79 6.30 3.26
CA SER A 211 27.72 4.97 2.66
C SER A 211 26.34 4.36 2.87
N ASP A 212 25.76 3.81 1.82
CA ASP A 212 24.58 2.92 1.86
C ASP A 212 25.07 1.49 1.69
N THR A 213 24.94 0.68 2.74
CA THR A 213 25.45 -0.68 2.75
C THR A 213 24.58 -1.65 1.92
N LEU A 214 23.33 -1.30 1.64
CA LEU A 214 22.41 -2.12 0.85
C LEU A 214 22.70 -2.01 -0.64
N THR A 215 23.09 -0.81 -1.10
CA THR A 215 23.35 -0.55 -2.52
C THR A 215 24.81 -0.40 -2.87
N GLY A 216 25.71 -0.26 -1.87
CA GLY A 216 27.14 -0.06 -2.08
C GLY A 216 27.52 1.29 -2.66
N TYR A 217 26.62 2.27 -2.64
CA TYR A 217 26.88 3.65 -3.07
C TYR A 217 27.19 4.57 -1.89
N TYR A 218 27.96 5.63 -2.15
CA TYR A 218 27.87 6.85 -1.36
C TYR A 218 26.67 7.67 -1.83
N VAL A 219 25.83 8.08 -0.90
CA VAL A 219 24.59 8.83 -1.17
C VAL A 219 24.60 10.14 -0.42
N SER A 220 24.26 11.23 -1.09
CA SER A 220 23.89 12.50 -0.47
C SER A 220 22.48 12.90 -0.89
N THR A 221 21.87 13.79 -0.14
CA THR A 221 20.50 14.26 -0.37
C THR A 221 20.51 15.76 -0.61
N PHE A 222 19.85 16.19 -1.66
CA PHE A 222 19.49 17.58 -1.90
C PHE A 222 17.97 17.74 -1.75
N THR A 223 17.53 18.63 -0.85
CA THR A 223 16.13 18.92 -0.59
C THR A 223 15.76 20.29 -1.16
N PHE A 224 14.55 20.37 -1.74
CA PHE A 224 13.98 21.59 -2.30
C PHE A 224 12.49 21.74 -1.95
N THR A 225 12.15 21.40 -0.71
CA THR A 225 10.77 21.37 -0.19
C THR A 225 10.07 22.74 -0.31
N ASP A 226 10.84 23.84 -0.20
CA ASP A 226 10.32 25.20 -0.28
C ASP A 226 9.93 25.62 -1.70
N LEU A 227 10.34 24.90 -2.74
CA LEU A 227 9.85 25.10 -4.09
C LEU A 227 8.43 24.50 -4.21
N LYS A 228 7.42 25.35 -4.13
CA LYS A 228 6.00 24.98 -4.19
C LYS A 228 5.32 25.34 -5.50
N THR A 229 5.99 26.06 -6.38
CA THR A 229 5.41 26.49 -7.67
C THR A 229 5.15 25.28 -8.54
N PRO A 230 3.90 25.06 -8.99
CA PRO A 230 3.59 24.00 -9.96
C PRO A 230 4.36 24.17 -11.26
N GLY A 231 4.75 23.05 -11.87
CA GLY A 231 5.48 23.07 -13.14
C GLY A 231 6.29 21.81 -13.39
N SER A 232 7.01 21.79 -14.51
CA SER A 232 7.95 20.72 -14.87
C SER A 232 9.39 21.15 -14.59
N TYR A 233 10.17 20.28 -14.00
CA TYR A 233 11.50 20.58 -13.47
C TYR A 233 12.49 19.45 -13.72
N LYS A 234 13.78 19.79 -13.64
CA LYS A 234 14.91 18.86 -13.56
C LYS A 234 15.96 19.40 -12.57
N VAL A 235 16.80 18.52 -12.04
CA VAL A 235 17.89 18.92 -11.14
C VAL A 235 19.22 18.84 -11.88
N CYS A 236 19.99 19.92 -11.87
CA CYS A 236 21.35 20.02 -12.43
C CYS A 236 22.38 19.98 -11.30
N THR A 237 23.41 19.14 -11.47
CA THR A 237 24.47 18.89 -10.47
C THR A 237 25.83 18.70 -11.15
N PRO A 238 26.96 18.70 -10.43
CA PRO A 238 28.27 18.34 -10.99
C PRO A 238 28.33 16.89 -11.54
N LEU A 239 27.38 16.02 -11.13
CA LEU A 239 27.29 14.64 -11.57
C LEU A 239 26.57 14.51 -12.92
N GLY A 240 25.68 15.42 -13.24
CA GLY A 240 24.81 15.44 -14.42
C GLY A 240 23.43 15.98 -14.10
N VAL A 241 22.47 15.66 -14.96
CA VAL A 241 21.09 16.16 -14.88
C VAL A 241 20.16 14.98 -14.55
N SER A 242 19.16 15.22 -13.68
CA SER A 242 18.11 14.24 -13.41
C SER A 242 17.19 14.03 -14.61
N PHE A 243 16.36 13.00 -14.57
CA PHE A 243 15.12 12.94 -15.33
C PHE A 243 14.19 14.10 -14.96
N ASN A 244 13.20 14.36 -15.81
CA ASN A 244 12.20 15.37 -15.51
C ASN A 244 11.25 14.86 -14.41
N PHE A 245 10.61 15.83 -13.73
CA PHE A 245 9.55 15.57 -12.76
C PHE A 245 8.61 16.76 -12.70
N THR A 246 7.40 16.55 -12.19
CA THR A 246 6.43 17.62 -11.98
C THR A 246 6.33 18.02 -10.51
N ILE A 247 5.91 19.26 -10.24
CA ILE A 247 5.35 19.67 -8.96
C ILE A 247 3.89 20.06 -9.24
N SER A 248 2.96 19.43 -8.53
CA SER A 248 1.52 19.74 -8.62
C SER A 248 0.81 19.27 -7.36
N ASP A 249 -0.44 19.70 -7.17
CA ASP A 249 -1.19 19.30 -5.95
C ASP A 249 -1.53 17.81 -5.96
N ASN A 250 -1.68 17.21 -7.13
CA ASN A 250 -1.99 15.77 -7.24
C ASN A 250 -1.23 15.10 -8.41
N PRO A 251 0.08 14.86 -8.26
CA PRO A 251 0.88 14.26 -9.33
C PRO A 251 0.59 12.77 -9.57
N TYR A 252 -0.06 12.09 -8.62
CA TYR A 252 -0.18 10.64 -8.62
C TYR A 252 -1.51 10.10 -9.15
N SER A 253 -2.56 10.93 -9.35
CA SER A 253 -3.87 10.45 -9.80
C SER A 253 -3.82 9.75 -11.15
N SER A 254 -3.09 10.31 -12.13
CA SER A 254 -2.96 9.67 -13.44
C SER A 254 -2.19 8.34 -13.39
N VAL A 255 -1.22 8.24 -12.48
CA VAL A 255 -0.48 6.99 -12.23
C VAL A 255 -1.41 5.92 -11.68
N ASN A 256 -2.22 6.27 -10.69
CA ASN A 256 -3.17 5.35 -10.07
C ASN A 256 -4.25 4.88 -11.07
N THR A 257 -4.74 5.80 -11.90
CA THR A 257 -5.65 5.45 -13.01
C THR A 257 -4.98 4.49 -13.99
N SER A 258 -3.71 4.70 -14.36
CA SER A 258 -3.00 3.80 -15.27
C SER A 258 -2.80 2.39 -14.69
N LEU A 259 -2.57 2.27 -13.38
CA LEU A 259 -2.47 0.97 -12.70
C LEU A 259 -3.83 0.23 -12.70
N LEU A 260 -4.93 0.94 -12.52
CA LEU A 260 -6.28 0.38 -12.63
C LEU A 260 -6.61 -0.02 -14.08
N ASP A 261 -6.33 0.87 -15.05
CA ASP A 261 -6.51 0.58 -16.47
C ASP A 261 -5.73 -0.69 -16.88
N ALA A 262 -4.54 -0.92 -16.30
CA ALA A 262 -3.73 -2.09 -16.61
C ALA A 262 -4.40 -3.42 -16.23
N LEU A 263 -5.25 -3.44 -15.19
CA LEU A 263 -6.01 -4.63 -14.82
C LEU A 263 -7.03 -5.00 -15.90
N TYR A 264 -7.65 -4.02 -16.56
CA TYR A 264 -8.55 -4.28 -17.68
C TYR A 264 -7.85 -5.00 -18.83
N TYR A 265 -6.58 -4.67 -19.13
CA TYR A 265 -5.80 -5.39 -20.14
C TYR A 265 -5.54 -6.86 -19.78
N GLN A 266 -5.66 -7.23 -18.51
CA GLN A 266 -5.51 -8.61 -18.04
C GLN A 266 -6.82 -9.41 -18.05
N ARG A 267 -7.96 -8.82 -18.39
CA ARG A 267 -9.25 -9.53 -18.40
C ARG A 267 -9.25 -10.72 -19.37
N CYS A 268 -9.65 -11.88 -18.86
CA CYS A 268 -9.83 -13.12 -19.58
C CYS A 268 -11.31 -13.37 -19.87
N GLY A 269 -11.62 -14.06 -20.95
CA GLY A 269 -13.00 -14.47 -21.26
C GLY A 269 -13.86 -13.41 -21.93
N THR A 270 -13.34 -12.19 -22.11
CA THR A 270 -14.03 -11.09 -22.79
C THR A 270 -13.19 -10.53 -23.93
N ALA A 271 -13.80 -9.83 -24.88
CA ALA A 271 -13.09 -9.11 -25.91
C ALA A 271 -12.65 -7.74 -25.38
N LEU A 272 -11.41 -7.35 -25.62
CA LEU A 272 -10.93 -6.01 -25.30
C LEU A 272 -11.16 -5.08 -26.48
N SER A 273 -12.03 -4.06 -26.27
CA SER A 273 -12.44 -3.13 -27.32
C SER A 273 -11.32 -2.14 -27.69
N SER A 274 -11.12 -1.92 -28.98
CA SER A 274 -10.16 -0.92 -29.48
C SER A 274 -10.47 0.51 -29.05
N SER A 275 -11.71 0.80 -28.67
CA SER A 275 -12.09 2.11 -28.13
C SER A 275 -11.55 2.35 -26.72
N ILE A 276 -11.22 1.30 -25.98
CA ILE A 276 -10.68 1.38 -24.60
C ILE A 276 -9.16 1.16 -24.61
N VAL A 277 -8.70 0.05 -25.22
CA VAL A 277 -7.29 -0.35 -25.16
C VAL A 277 -6.46 0.05 -26.38
N GLY A 278 -7.06 0.75 -27.34
CA GLY A 278 -6.43 1.05 -28.63
C GLY A 278 -6.36 -0.18 -29.56
N SER A 279 -6.17 0.08 -30.85
CA SER A 279 -6.17 -1.00 -31.88
C SER A 279 -5.03 -2.01 -31.70
N THR A 280 -3.92 -1.60 -31.10
CA THR A 280 -2.73 -2.45 -30.87
C THR A 280 -2.99 -3.57 -29.89
N HIS A 281 -3.72 -3.28 -28.81
CA HIS A 281 -3.95 -4.23 -27.72
C HIS A 281 -5.34 -4.86 -27.75
N ALA A 282 -6.20 -4.43 -28.68
CA ALA A 282 -7.52 -5.03 -28.87
C ALA A 282 -7.41 -6.48 -29.33
N HIS A 283 -8.27 -7.35 -28.78
CA HIS A 283 -8.35 -8.76 -29.15
C HIS A 283 -9.75 -9.33 -28.89
N GLY A 284 -10.05 -10.48 -29.50
CA GLY A 284 -11.28 -11.21 -29.26
C GLY A 284 -11.36 -11.83 -27.86
N ALA A 285 -12.54 -12.34 -27.49
CA ALA A 285 -12.68 -13.08 -26.23
C ALA A 285 -11.75 -14.31 -26.20
N CYS A 286 -10.94 -14.42 -25.18
CA CYS A 286 -9.94 -15.48 -25.01
C CYS A 286 -10.41 -16.57 -24.04
N HIS A 287 -9.85 -17.77 -24.12
CA HIS A 287 -10.03 -18.90 -23.20
C HIS A 287 -11.51 -19.19 -22.84
N THR A 288 -12.38 -19.12 -23.84
CA THR A 288 -13.84 -19.33 -23.74
C THR A 288 -14.33 -20.26 -24.85
N GLY A 289 -15.66 -20.43 -24.95
CA GLY A 289 -16.29 -21.30 -25.96
C GLY A 289 -16.42 -22.75 -25.51
N SER A 290 -16.56 -23.66 -26.49
CA SER A 290 -16.84 -25.09 -26.26
C SER A 290 -15.60 -25.95 -26.02
N LYS A 291 -14.40 -25.36 -26.00
CA LYS A 291 -13.16 -26.08 -25.69
C LYS A 291 -13.27 -26.80 -24.36
N THR A 292 -12.71 -28.01 -24.31
CA THR A 292 -12.75 -28.84 -23.09
C THR A 292 -11.93 -28.24 -21.97
N VAL A 293 -12.50 -28.26 -20.76
CA VAL A 293 -11.78 -28.09 -19.50
C VAL A 293 -11.71 -29.46 -18.82
N THR A 294 -10.49 -29.93 -18.55
CA THR A 294 -10.24 -31.16 -17.79
C THR A 294 -10.10 -30.79 -16.30
N ILE A 295 -10.93 -31.40 -15.44
CA ILE A 295 -10.88 -31.16 -13.98
C ILE A 295 -10.04 -32.26 -13.35
N LEU A 296 -8.92 -31.89 -12.69
CA LEU A 296 -7.94 -32.76 -12.06
C LEU A 296 -8.10 -32.70 -10.53
N ASP A 297 -9.19 -33.25 -9.99
CA ASP A 297 -9.54 -33.14 -8.56
C ASP A 297 -9.70 -34.49 -7.84
N LYS A 298 -9.40 -35.59 -8.51
CA LYS A 298 -9.42 -36.94 -7.91
C LYS A 298 -7.99 -37.38 -7.62
N TYR A 299 -7.64 -37.55 -6.34
CA TYR A 299 -6.36 -38.14 -5.96
C TYR A 299 -6.38 -39.66 -6.23
N ASP A 300 -5.38 -40.13 -6.97
CA ASP A 300 -5.12 -41.56 -7.23
C ASP A 300 -3.92 -42.03 -6.39
N SER A 301 -4.18 -42.78 -5.35
CA SER A 301 -3.14 -43.26 -4.43
C SER A 301 -2.15 -44.24 -5.07
N ALA A 302 -2.55 -44.90 -6.17
CA ALA A 302 -1.66 -45.83 -6.88
C ALA A 302 -0.57 -45.12 -7.66
N SER A 303 -0.89 -43.97 -8.26
CA SER A 303 0.07 -43.13 -8.96
C SER A 303 0.66 -42.00 -8.14
N GLY A 304 0.09 -41.69 -6.96
CA GLY A 304 0.46 -40.54 -6.15
C GLY A 304 0.14 -39.18 -6.82
N LYS A 305 -0.83 -39.15 -7.74
CA LYS A 305 -1.13 -37.97 -8.56
C LYS A 305 -2.61 -37.63 -8.55
N PHE A 306 -2.91 -36.36 -8.86
CA PHE A 306 -4.26 -35.96 -9.20
C PHE A 306 -4.59 -36.28 -10.64
N VAL A 307 -5.72 -36.97 -10.83
CA VAL A 307 -6.22 -37.44 -12.12
C VAL A 307 -7.55 -36.78 -12.44
N GLN A 308 -8.01 -36.98 -13.66
CA GLN A 308 -9.28 -36.43 -14.11
C GLN A 308 -10.45 -36.94 -13.23
N SER A 309 -11.24 -36.01 -12.74
CA SER A 309 -12.46 -36.23 -12.00
C SER A 309 -13.73 -35.86 -12.80
N GLY A 310 -13.55 -35.04 -13.85
CA GLY A 310 -14.64 -34.61 -14.72
C GLY A 310 -14.14 -33.73 -15.87
N THR A 311 -15.10 -33.24 -16.64
CA THR A 311 -14.91 -32.29 -17.72
C THR A 311 -15.93 -31.17 -17.68
N SER A 312 -15.61 -30.04 -18.31
CA SER A 312 -16.49 -28.89 -18.50
C SER A 312 -16.14 -28.17 -19.81
N THR A 313 -16.69 -27.02 -20.03
CA THR A 313 -16.35 -26.14 -21.16
C THR A 313 -15.59 -24.91 -20.70
N ALA A 314 -14.78 -24.34 -21.59
CA ALA A 314 -14.05 -23.11 -21.29
C ALA A 314 -14.97 -21.94 -20.91
N SER A 315 -16.16 -21.83 -21.52
CA SER A 315 -17.17 -20.84 -21.15
C SER A 315 -17.63 -20.94 -19.70
N ALA A 316 -17.69 -22.14 -19.12
CA ALA A 316 -18.10 -22.32 -17.73
C ALA A 316 -17.11 -21.71 -16.73
N PHE A 317 -15.84 -21.57 -17.13
CA PHE A 317 -14.76 -21.00 -16.33
C PHE A 317 -14.21 -19.68 -16.92
N ALA A 318 -14.90 -19.10 -17.92
CA ALA A 318 -14.47 -17.83 -18.51
C ALA A 318 -14.63 -16.67 -17.54
N GLY A 319 -13.73 -15.69 -17.62
CA GLY A 319 -13.68 -14.54 -16.71
C GLY A 319 -12.39 -14.52 -15.89
N GLY A 320 -12.28 -13.58 -14.99
CA GLY A 320 -11.09 -13.33 -14.19
C GLY A 320 -9.97 -12.63 -14.96
N LEU A 321 -8.88 -12.39 -14.28
CA LEU A 321 -7.71 -11.71 -14.82
C LEU A 321 -6.60 -12.72 -15.10
N HIS A 322 -5.86 -12.56 -16.19
CA HIS A 322 -4.58 -13.24 -16.36
C HIS A 322 -3.65 -12.78 -15.24
N ASP A 323 -3.08 -13.72 -14.51
CA ASP A 323 -2.40 -13.45 -13.25
C ASP A 323 -1.12 -12.63 -13.40
N ALA A 324 -0.27 -13.01 -14.36
CA ALA A 324 1.07 -12.50 -14.50
C ALA A 324 1.43 -12.22 -15.97
N GLY A 325 2.67 -12.48 -16.36
CA GLY A 325 3.12 -12.36 -17.74
C GLY A 325 2.58 -13.46 -18.67
N ASP A 326 1.88 -14.46 -18.14
CA ASP A 326 1.23 -15.56 -18.86
C ASP A 326 -0.30 -15.43 -18.84
N TYR A 327 -1.02 -16.51 -19.20
CA TYR A 327 -2.48 -16.53 -19.27
C TYR A 327 -3.13 -17.44 -18.21
N GLY A 328 -2.35 -17.88 -17.22
CA GLY A 328 -2.86 -18.62 -16.07
C GLY A 328 -3.73 -17.76 -15.17
N ARG A 329 -4.66 -18.41 -14.44
CA ARG A 329 -5.50 -17.76 -13.43
C ARG A 329 -5.47 -18.59 -12.16
N TYR A 330 -5.22 -17.95 -11.02
CA TYR A 330 -4.93 -18.62 -9.75
C TYR A 330 -5.79 -18.01 -8.64
N THR A 331 -6.46 -18.86 -7.86
CA THR A 331 -7.48 -18.40 -6.89
C THR A 331 -6.88 -17.55 -5.75
N THR A 332 -5.69 -17.88 -5.26
CA THR A 332 -5.07 -17.12 -4.14
C THR A 332 -4.62 -15.72 -4.57
N PRO A 333 -3.87 -15.53 -5.68
CA PRO A 333 -3.58 -14.19 -6.23
C PRO A 333 -4.83 -13.38 -6.56
N ALA A 334 -5.84 -14.02 -7.17
CA ALA A 334 -7.13 -13.40 -7.45
C ALA A 334 -7.81 -12.87 -6.17
N ALA A 335 -7.78 -13.66 -5.10
CA ALA A 335 -8.34 -13.26 -3.81
C ALA A 335 -7.63 -12.02 -3.23
N GLN A 336 -6.29 -11.95 -3.33
CA GLN A 336 -5.55 -10.74 -2.94
C GLN A 336 -5.96 -9.55 -3.79
N THR A 337 -5.98 -9.70 -5.12
CA THR A 337 -6.34 -8.65 -6.07
C THR A 337 -7.71 -8.04 -5.74
N VAL A 338 -8.72 -8.89 -5.53
CA VAL A 338 -10.06 -8.48 -5.11
C VAL A 338 -10.00 -7.70 -3.80
N THR A 339 -9.29 -8.23 -2.81
CA THR A 339 -9.24 -7.62 -1.46
C THR A 339 -8.56 -6.26 -1.47
N ASP A 340 -7.44 -6.11 -2.15
CA ASP A 340 -6.74 -4.82 -2.29
C ASP A 340 -7.64 -3.77 -2.92
N LEU A 341 -8.33 -4.10 -4.02
CA LEU A 341 -9.24 -3.18 -4.70
C LEU A 341 -10.42 -2.76 -3.80
N LEU A 342 -10.99 -3.70 -3.04
CA LEU A 342 -12.03 -3.41 -2.06
C LEU A 342 -11.51 -2.50 -0.94
N TYR A 343 -10.28 -2.72 -0.46
CA TYR A 343 -9.67 -1.90 0.57
C TYR A 343 -9.30 -0.51 0.04
N ALA A 344 -8.80 -0.41 -1.21
CA ALA A 344 -8.60 0.88 -1.87
C ALA A 344 -9.91 1.69 -1.93
N TYR A 345 -11.02 1.04 -2.30
CA TYR A 345 -12.32 1.69 -2.31
C TYR A 345 -12.81 2.10 -0.90
N MET A 346 -12.63 1.24 0.10
CA MET A 346 -13.07 1.54 1.47
C MET A 346 -12.28 2.68 2.11
N TYR A 347 -10.99 2.72 1.90
CA TYR A 347 -10.10 3.62 2.64
C TYR A 347 -9.64 4.84 1.84
N TYR A 348 -9.64 4.77 0.49
CA TYR A 348 -9.15 5.81 -0.40
C TYR A 348 -10.13 6.10 -1.55
N PRO A 349 -11.44 6.30 -1.27
CA PRO A 349 -12.44 6.41 -2.31
C PRO A 349 -12.18 7.55 -3.31
N GLN A 350 -11.59 8.66 -2.88
CA GLN A 350 -11.28 9.78 -3.77
C GLN A 350 -10.12 9.47 -4.74
N ALA A 351 -9.26 8.52 -4.40
CA ALA A 351 -8.14 8.12 -5.23
C ALA A 351 -8.52 7.09 -6.31
N VAL A 352 -9.59 6.32 -6.06
CA VAL A 352 -10.01 5.22 -6.95
C VAL A 352 -11.43 5.37 -7.49
N ASN A 353 -12.11 6.49 -7.20
CA ASN A 353 -13.42 6.79 -7.76
C ASN A 353 -13.29 7.32 -9.20
N VAL A 354 -12.64 6.52 -10.03
CA VAL A 354 -12.51 6.70 -11.47
C VAL A 354 -13.56 5.82 -12.12
N ASN A 355 -14.21 6.31 -13.15
CA ASN A 355 -15.24 5.62 -13.90
C ASN A 355 -14.99 5.84 -15.39
N LYS A 356 -13.92 5.23 -15.89
CA LYS A 356 -13.44 5.38 -17.27
C LYS A 356 -13.74 4.15 -18.11
N ILE A 357 -13.70 2.96 -17.47
CA ILE A 357 -13.93 1.67 -18.11
C ILE A 357 -15.24 1.11 -17.58
N GLN A 358 -16.33 1.32 -18.29
CA GLN A 358 -17.62 0.73 -17.95
C GLN A 358 -17.89 -0.45 -18.86
N ASP A 359 -17.88 -1.66 -18.32
CA ASP A 359 -18.20 -2.87 -19.07
C ASP A 359 -19.70 -3.13 -19.19
N LYS A 360 -20.48 -2.63 -18.26
CA LYS A 360 -21.92 -2.84 -18.25
C LYS A 360 -22.65 -1.52 -18.38
N ALA A 361 -23.47 -1.40 -19.40
CA ALA A 361 -24.32 -0.24 -19.60
C ALA A 361 -25.21 -0.03 -18.36
N GLY A 362 -25.06 1.13 -17.73
CA GLY A 362 -25.88 1.56 -16.59
C GLY A 362 -25.31 1.28 -15.19
N GLU A 363 -24.19 0.63 -15.04
CA GLU A 363 -23.50 0.50 -13.75
C GLU A 363 -22.68 1.76 -13.44
N ASN A 364 -23.01 2.42 -12.35
CA ASN A 364 -22.28 3.61 -11.87
C ASN A 364 -21.42 3.24 -10.65
N ILE A 365 -20.49 2.31 -10.86
CA ILE A 365 -19.47 1.93 -9.88
C ILE A 365 -18.09 2.37 -10.35
N SER A 366 -17.15 2.52 -9.41
CA SER A 366 -15.77 2.87 -9.78
C SER A 366 -15.07 1.70 -10.48
N ASP A 367 -14.06 2.01 -11.31
CA ASP A 367 -13.24 1.00 -12.00
C ASP A 367 -12.62 0.00 -11.02
N ALA A 368 -12.23 0.45 -9.81
CA ALA A 368 -11.73 -0.45 -8.77
C ALA A 368 -12.77 -1.50 -8.32
N LEU A 369 -14.02 -1.09 -8.17
CA LEU A 369 -15.10 -2.02 -7.83
C LEU A 369 -15.48 -2.92 -9.02
N ASP A 370 -15.42 -2.40 -10.25
CA ASP A 370 -15.73 -3.19 -11.44
C ASP A 370 -14.69 -4.29 -11.67
N GLU A 371 -13.39 -3.98 -11.53
CA GLU A 371 -12.32 -4.99 -11.60
C GLU A 371 -12.40 -6.00 -10.44
N ALA A 372 -12.66 -5.54 -9.21
CA ALA A 372 -12.86 -6.43 -8.06
C ALA A 372 -14.03 -7.38 -8.28
N ARG A 373 -15.14 -6.88 -8.83
CA ARG A 373 -16.32 -7.69 -9.18
C ARG A 373 -16.03 -8.67 -10.31
N TYR A 374 -15.34 -8.22 -11.36
CA TYR A 374 -14.98 -9.08 -12.49
C TYR A 374 -14.15 -10.29 -12.05
N GLU A 375 -13.18 -10.08 -11.21
CA GLU A 375 -12.34 -11.13 -10.64
C GLU A 375 -13.10 -12.01 -9.65
N ALA A 376 -13.94 -11.44 -8.78
CA ALA A 376 -14.74 -12.20 -7.81
C ALA A 376 -15.81 -13.08 -8.49
N GLU A 377 -16.40 -12.63 -9.60
CA GLU A 377 -17.31 -13.45 -10.43
C GLU A 377 -16.59 -14.69 -10.99
N TRP A 378 -15.31 -14.56 -11.32
CA TRP A 378 -14.54 -15.73 -11.70
C TRP A 378 -14.21 -16.62 -10.50
N ILE A 379 -13.86 -16.07 -9.34
CA ILE A 379 -13.65 -16.85 -8.11
C ILE A 379 -14.90 -17.68 -7.80
N LEU A 380 -16.11 -17.12 -7.97
CA LEU A 380 -17.37 -17.86 -7.78
C LEU A 380 -17.48 -19.09 -8.72
N LYS A 381 -16.97 -18.99 -9.96
CA LYS A 381 -16.95 -20.12 -10.91
C LYS A 381 -15.92 -21.19 -10.54
N MET A 382 -14.92 -20.85 -9.74
CA MET A 382 -13.92 -21.79 -9.25
C MET A 382 -14.41 -22.61 -8.03
N GLN A 383 -15.65 -22.40 -7.56
CA GLN A 383 -16.19 -23.21 -6.47
C GLN A 383 -16.60 -24.61 -6.97
N ALA A 384 -15.95 -25.63 -6.42
CA ALA A 384 -16.31 -27.04 -6.68
C ALA A 384 -17.69 -27.41 -6.09
N PRO A 385 -18.34 -28.47 -6.58
CA PRO A 385 -19.59 -28.95 -6.01
C PRO A 385 -19.52 -29.28 -4.52
N SER A 386 -18.35 -29.71 -4.01
CA SER A 386 -18.06 -29.92 -2.58
C SER A 386 -18.18 -28.65 -1.75
N GLY A 387 -17.98 -27.48 -2.35
CA GLY A 387 -17.95 -26.18 -1.68
C GLY A 387 -16.55 -25.58 -1.56
N GLY A 388 -15.50 -26.38 -1.64
CA GLY A 388 -14.14 -25.87 -1.72
C GLY A 388 -13.84 -25.19 -3.04
N PHE A 389 -12.70 -24.50 -3.15
CA PHE A 389 -12.33 -23.79 -4.37
C PHE A 389 -11.11 -24.43 -5.04
N TYR A 390 -11.22 -24.60 -6.35
CA TYR A 390 -10.11 -25.06 -7.17
C TYR A 390 -8.94 -24.07 -7.09
N TRP A 391 -7.72 -24.60 -7.24
CA TRP A 391 -6.51 -23.82 -7.02
C TRP A 391 -6.15 -22.92 -8.20
N ARG A 392 -6.24 -23.45 -9.44
CA ARG A 392 -5.93 -22.71 -10.66
C ARG A 392 -6.71 -23.23 -11.86
N ILE A 393 -6.73 -22.44 -12.93
CA ILE A 393 -7.08 -22.87 -14.28
C ILE A 393 -6.02 -22.38 -15.26
N VAL A 394 -5.44 -23.31 -16.00
CA VAL A 394 -4.29 -23.05 -16.88
C VAL A 394 -4.37 -23.93 -18.14
N THR A 395 -3.57 -23.62 -19.14
CA THR A 395 -3.30 -24.50 -20.28
C THR A 395 -2.32 -25.60 -19.89
N LYS A 396 -2.16 -26.65 -20.71
CA LYS A 396 -1.26 -27.78 -20.42
C LYS A 396 0.19 -27.37 -20.20
N ALA A 397 0.66 -26.41 -20.99
CA ALA A 397 1.93 -25.74 -20.88
C ALA A 397 1.71 -24.23 -21.06
N PHE A 398 2.67 -23.41 -20.73
CA PHE A 398 2.58 -21.98 -20.98
C PHE A 398 2.27 -21.70 -22.47
N ALA A 399 1.48 -20.64 -22.74
CA ALA A 399 1.34 -20.07 -24.07
C ALA A 399 2.70 -19.67 -24.64
N GLY A 400 2.81 -19.64 -25.95
CA GLY A 400 4.01 -19.10 -26.62
C GLY A 400 4.25 -17.64 -26.21
N TRP A 401 5.50 -17.23 -26.19
CA TRP A 401 5.86 -15.87 -25.73
C TRP A 401 5.23 -14.75 -26.56
N TYR A 402 4.88 -15.03 -27.79
CA TYR A 402 4.29 -14.09 -28.74
C TYR A 402 2.85 -14.46 -29.13
N ASP A 403 2.23 -15.41 -28.43
CA ASP A 403 0.83 -15.72 -28.63
C ASP A 403 -0.05 -14.61 -28.05
N LYS A 404 -1.05 -14.16 -28.81
CA LYS A 404 -2.09 -13.29 -28.30
C LYS A 404 -3.07 -14.08 -27.42
N PRO A 405 -3.77 -13.43 -26.46
CA PRO A 405 -4.70 -14.14 -25.58
C PRO A 405 -5.79 -14.91 -26.32
N ASP A 406 -6.33 -14.32 -27.38
CA ASP A 406 -7.37 -14.93 -28.23
C ASP A 406 -6.84 -15.92 -29.27
N ASN A 407 -5.52 -16.11 -29.31
CA ASN A 407 -4.86 -17.08 -30.21
C ASN A 407 -3.76 -17.88 -29.49
N ASP A 408 -3.98 -18.25 -28.23
CA ASP A 408 -3.08 -19.14 -27.47
C ASP A 408 -3.02 -20.52 -28.08
N ALA A 409 -1.85 -20.90 -28.60
CA ALA A 409 -1.63 -22.19 -29.26
C ALA A 409 -1.82 -23.38 -28.30
N SER A 410 -1.46 -23.23 -27.03
CA SER A 410 -1.65 -24.28 -26.01
C SER A 410 -3.12 -24.49 -25.71
N PHE A 411 -3.91 -23.41 -25.57
CA PHE A 411 -5.37 -23.49 -25.42
C PHE A 411 -6.04 -24.10 -26.66
N ASN A 412 -5.65 -23.63 -27.84
CA ASN A 412 -6.22 -24.11 -29.10
C ASN A 412 -6.00 -25.62 -29.30
N SER A 413 -4.87 -26.15 -28.85
CA SER A 413 -4.51 -27.57 -28.97
C SER A 413 -5.11 -28.45 -27.87
N ASN A 414 -5.13 -28.00 -26.62
CA ASN A 414 -5.37 -28.86 -25.45
C ASN A 414 -6.57 -28.44 -24.59
N GLY A 415 -7.16 -27.26 -24.81
CA GLY A 415 -8.12 -26.68 -23.89
C GLY A 415 -7.49 -26.23 -22.56
N LEU A 416 -8.25 -26.28 -21.48
CA LEU A 416 -7.82 -25.86 -20.14
C LEU A 416 -7.85 -27.02 -19.14
N TYR A 417 -7.09 -26.84 -18.08
CA TYR A 417 -6.99 -27.74 -16.94
C TYR A 417 -7.32 -26.99 -15.66
N VAL A 418 -8.30 -27.43 -14.92
CA VAL A 418 -8.62 -26.97 -13.57
C VAL A 418 -7.95 -27.93 -12.59
N ASP A 419 -7.06 -27.41 -11.77
CA ASP A 419 -6.40 -28.21 -10.74
C ASP A 419 -7.19 -28.18 -9.43
N ARG A 420 -7.03 -29.25 -8.69
CA ARG A 420 -7.63 -29.67 -7.42
C ARG A 420 -8.10 -28.54 -6.49
N VAL A 421 -9.08 -28.85 -5.67
CA VAL A 421 -9.44 -28.04 -4.50
C VAL A 421 -8.29 -28.11 -3.48
N MET A 422 -7.86 -26.97 -2.97
CA MET A 422 -6.82 -26.87 -1.93
C MET A 422 -7.35 -26.14 -0.70
N TYR A 423 -6.71 -26.37 0.45
CA TYR A 423 -7.02 -25.69 1.69
C TYR A 423 -6.77 -24.17 1.58
N GLU A 424 -5.59 -23.80 1.08
CA GLU A 424 -5.21 -22.39 0.93
C GLU A 424 -6.14 -21.65 -0.04
N SER A 425 -6.35 -22.16 -1.26
CA SER A 425 -7.23 -21.50 -2.24
C SER A 425 -8.66 -21.36 -1.76
N THR A 426 -9.15 -22.37 -1.03
CA THR A 426 -10.50 -22.33 -0.44
C THR A 426 -10.59 -21.24 0.62
N ALA A 427 -9.64 -21.17 1.52
CA ALA A 427 -9.62 -20.16 2.57
C ALA A 427 -9.44 -18.74 2.01
N ALA A 428 -8.56 -18.56 1.01
CA ALA A 428 -8.36 -17.30 0.32
C ALA A 428 -9.65 -16.80 -0.35
N ALA A 429 -10.32 -17.66 -1.12
CA ALA A 429 -11.59 -17.35 -1.76
C ALA A 429 -12.68 -16.99 -0.74
N VAL A 430 -12.76 -17.71 0.38
CA VAL A 430 -13.71 -17.41 1.46
C VAL A 430 -13.50 -15.99 2.00
N GLY A 431 -12.26 -15.61 2.28
CA GLY A 431 -11.93 -14.28 2.77
C GLY A 431 -12.33 -13.18 1.79
N ALA A 432 -11.88 -13.28 0.54
CA ALA A 432 -12.18 -12.29 -0.50
C ALA A 432 -13.70 -12.17 -0.78
N LEU A 433 -14.43 -13.28 -0.84
CA LEU A 433 -15.87 -13.26 -1.06
C LEU A 433 -16.64 -12.72 0.16
N ALA A 434 -16.15 -12.92 1.39
CA ALA A 434 -16.71 -12.29 2.57
C ALA A 434 -16.52 -10.76 2.54
N ASP A 435 -15.37 -10.29 2.06
CA ASP A 435 -15.11 -8.87 1.86
C ASP A 435 -15.93 -8.28 0.71
N CYS A 436 -16.15 -9.03 -0.38
CA CYS A 436 -17.11 -8.63 -1.42
C CYS A 436 -18.51 -8.41 -0.82
N TYR A 437 -19.01 -9.35 0.00
CA TYR A 437 -20.29 -9.13 0.69
C TYR A 437 -20.25 -7.86 1.55
N TYR A 438 -19.20 -7.67 2.33
CA TYR A 438 -19.07 -6.52 3.23
C TYR A 438 -19.17 -5.18 2.49
N VAL A 439 -18.54 -5.07 1.34
CA VAL A 439 -18.51 -3.84 0.52
C VAL A 439 -19.76 -3.71 -0.35
N PHE A 440 -20.14 -4.77 -1.07
CA PHE A 440 -21.21 -4.70 -2.08
C PHE A 440 -22.63 -4.81 -1.53
N LYS A 441 -22.84 -5.18 -0.27
CA LYS A 441 -24.21 -5.41 0.28
C LYS A 441 -25.18 -4.24 0.13
N ASN A 442 -24.66 -3.00 0.03
CA ASN A 442 -25.43 -1.79 -0.18
C ASN A 442 -25.31 -1.22 -1.62
N ILE A 443 -24.50 -1.86 -2.48
CA ILE A 443 -24.25 -1.45 -3.88
C ILE A 443 -24.97 -2.41 -4.83
N ASP A 444 -24.73 -3.71 -4.65
CA ASP A 444 -25.34 -4.81 -5.41
C ASP A 444 -25.59 -5.99 -4.46
N SER A 445 -26.79 -6.01 -3.88
CA SER A 445 -27.18 -7.01 -2.88
C SER A 445 -27.20 -8.43 -3.43
N ASP A 446 -27.54 -8.63 -4.70
CA ASP A 446 -27.63 -9.95 -5.30
C ASP A 446 -26.25 -10.56 -5.50
N PHE A 447 -25.31 -9.78 -6.03
CA PHE A 447 -23.90 -10.17 -6.11
C PHE A 447 -23.33 -10.45 -4.72
N ALA A 448 -23.53 -9.53 -3.77
CA ALA A 448 -23.04 -9.68 -2.40
C ALA A 448 -23.56 -10.97 -1.74
N ASN A 449 -24.85 -11.26 -1.87
CA ASN A 449 -25.45 -12.48 -1.30
C ASN A 449 -24.93 -13.76 -1.95
N ARG A 450 -24.63 -13.76 -3.23
CA ARG A 450 -23.95 -14.88 -3.90
C ARG A 450 -22.54 -15.10 -3.32
N CYS A 451 -21.78 -14.02 -3.12
CA CYS A 451 -20.46 -14.07 -2.49
C CYS A 451 -20.53 -14.63 -1.07
N LEU A 452 -21.44 -14.14 -0.23
CA LEU A 452 -21.59 -14.64 1.14
C LEU A 452 -22.00 -16.12 1.19
N THR A 453 -22.91 -16.53 0.30
CA THR A 453 -23.36 -17.94 0.22
C THR A 453 -22.21 -18.86 -0.15
N ALA A 454 -21.41 -18.47 -1.15
CA ALA A 454 -20.23 -19.23 -1.56
C ALA A 454 -19.15 -19.25 -0.47
N ALA A 455 -18.90 -18.11 0.20
CA ALA A 455 -17.95 -18.01 1.31
C ALA A 455 -18.34 -18.95 2.46
N LYS A 456 -19.60 -18.92 2.90
CA LYS A 456 -20.09 -19.82 3.97
C LYS A 456 -19.94 -21.29 3.59
N LYS A 457 -20.29 -21.64 2.36
CA LYS A 457 -20.15 -23.01 1.84
C LYS A 457 -18.68 -23.43 1.80
N GLY A 458 -17.77 -22.55 1.35
CA GLY A 458 -16.32 -22.80 1.36
C GLY A 458 -15.76 -22.96 2.78
N TYR A 459 -16.18 -22.11 3.71
CA TYR A 459 -15.71 -22.16 5.11
C TYR A 459 -16.02 -23.51 5.76
N THR A 460 -17.18 -24.12 5.48
CA THR A 460 -17.53 -25.45 6.01
C THR A 460 -16.59 -26.56 5.54
N GLN A 461 -15.88 -26.38 4.43
CA GLN A 461 -14.92 -27.34 3.88
C GLN A 461 -13.53 -27.26 4.53
N LEU A 462 -13.18 -26.13 5.16
CA LEU A 462 -11.82 -25.91 5.65
C LEU A 462 -11.38 -26.99 6.66
N ALA A 463 -12.28 -27.45 7.54
CA ALA A 463 -11.97 -28.49 8.51
C ALA A 463 -11.56 -29.83 7.84
N THR A 464 -12.20 -30.18 6.74
CA THR A 464 -11.87 -31.39 5.95
C THR A 464 -10.56 -31.20 5.21
N LEU A 465 -10.42 -30.09 4.48
CA LEU A 465 -9.25 -29.81 3.65
C LEU A 465 -7.95 -29.66 4.48
N LYS A 466 -8.04 -29.04 5.63
CA LYS A 466 -6.93 -28.87 6.58
C LYS A 466 -6.34 -30.20 7.06
N ASN A 467 -7.18 -31.24 7.19
CA ASN A 467 -6.78 -32.56 7.66
C ASN A 467 -6.44 -33.52 6.49
N ASP A 468 -6.63 -33.11 5.26
CA ASP A 468 -6.25 -33.88 4.07
C ASP A 468 -4.83 -33.49 3.63
N GLY A 469 -3.86 -34.36 3.86
CA GLY A 469 -2.46 -34.13 3.53
C GLY A 469 -2.18 -33.93 2.05
N THR A 470 -3.11 -34.33 1.15
CA THR A 470 -2.97 -34.08 -0.29
C THR A 470 -3.47 -32.69 -0.73
N ARG A 471 -4.23 -32.00 0.16
CA ARG A 471 -4.87 -30.71 -0.09
C ARG A 471 -4.37 -29.58 0.82
N ASN A 472 -3.61 -29.96 1.87
CA ASN A 472 -2.95 -29.04 2.78
C ASN A 472 -1.42 -29.27 2.72
N CYS A 473 -0.81 -28.91 1.60
CA CYS A 473 0.58 -29.19 1.29
C CYS A 473 1.07 -28.17 0.24
N LYS A 474 2.35 -28.26 -0.11
CA LYS A 474 2.86 -27.58 -1.29
C LYS A 474 2.19 -28.14 -2.56
N PHE A 475 1.90 -27.27 -3.50
CA PHE A 475 1.26 -27.69 -4.74
C PHE A 475 2.10 -28.72 -5.50
N GLU A 476 3.43 -28.56 -5.48
CA GLU A 476 4.39 -29.43 -6.17
C GLU A 476 4.51 -30.83 -5.54
N ASP A 477 4.07 -31.03 -4.29
CA ASP A 477 4.18 -32.32 -3.59
C ASP A 477 3.42 -33.43 -4.32
N TYR A 478 2.36 -33.08 -5.06
CA TYR A 478 1.55 -34.02 -5.83
C TYR A 478 1.36 -33.53 -7.27
N GLY A 479 1.94 -34.24 -8.22
CA GLY A 479 1.76 -33.97 -9.65
C GLY A 479 0.34 -34.28 -10.14
N SER A 480 0.10 -34.05 -11.42
CA SER A 480 -1.15 -34.39 -12.13
C SER A 480 -0.91 -35.37 -13.28
N ASN A 481 -1.96 -36.08 -13.67
CA ASN A 481 -2.00 -36.89 -14.88
C ASN A 481 -3.29 -36.59 -15.67
N PRO A 482 -3.21 -35.96 -16.87
CA PRO A 482 -1.97 -35.61 -17.58
C PRO A 482 -1.13 -34.55 -16.85
N THR A 483 0.17 -34.55 -17.08
CA THR A 483 1.09 -33.55 -16.52
C THR A 483 0.78 -32.16 -17.09
N VAL A 484 0.63 -31.18 -16.20
CA VAL A 484 0.39 -29.75 -16.51
C VAL A 484 1.61 -28.95 -16.03
N THR A 485 2.32 -28.30 -16.95
CA THR A 485 3.61 -27.64 -16.70
C THR A 485 3.51 -26.11 -16.66
N ALA A 486 2.31 -25.53 -16.83
CA ALA A 486 2.11 -24.09 -16.59
C ALA A 486 2.32 -23.73 -15.12
N GLY A 487 2.44 -22.44 -14.81
CA GLY A 487 2.88 -21.89 -13.51
C GLY A 487 2.14 -22.39 -12.27
N THR A 488 2.81 -22.30 -11.13
CA THR A 488 2.28 -22.70 -9.83
C THR A 488 2.67 -21.69 -8.74
N TYR A 489 1.92 -21.73 -7.62
CA TYR A 489 2.26 -21.07 -6.36
C TYR A 489 2.40 -22.14 -5.26
N ASP A 490 3.00 -21.80 -4.11
CA ASP A 490 3.34 -22.76 -3.05
C ASP A 490 2.11 -23.56 -2.56
N GLY A 491 1.02 -22.93 -2.18
CA GLY A 491 -0.18 -23.62 -1.68
C GLY A 491 -0.10 -24.10 -0.23
N SER A 492 1.00 -23.85 0.49
CA SER A 492 1.22 -24.35 1.87
C SER A 492 0.77 -23.38 2.98
N LYS A 493 0.23 -22.22 2.63
CA LYS A 493 -0.15 -21.15 3.55
C LYS A 493 -1.64 -21.17 3.97
N GLY A 494 -2.23 -22.34 4.03
CA GLY A 494 -3.63 -22.50 4.36
C GLY A 494 -4.05 -21.91 5.71
N LYS A 495 -3.19 -21.96 6.74
CA LYS A 495 -3.48 -21.35 8.06
C LYS A 495 -3.52 -19.83 8.00
N GLN A 496 -2.64 -19.21 7.22
CA GLN A 496 -2.63 -17.76 6.98
C GLN A 496 -3.92 -17.33 6.27
N ALA A 497 -4.32 -18.08 5.24
CA ALA A 497 -5.56 -17.82 4.53
C ALA A 497 -6.81 -18.13 5.39
N GLU A 498 -6.80 -19.17 6.27
CA GLU A 498 -7.93 -19.46 7.19
C GLU A 498 -8.12 -18.34 8.22
N TRP A 499 -7.02 -17.71 8.70
CA TRP A 499 -7.13 -16.51 9.54
C TRP A 499 -7.88 -15.40 8.81
N TYR A 500 -7.52 -15.15 7.56
CA TYR A 500 -8.23 -14.18 6.75
C TYR A 500 -9.71 -14.57 6.56
N ALA A 501 -10.00 -15.81 6.19
CA ALA A 501 -11.35 -16.32 5.97
C ALA A 501 -12.28 -16.09 7.17
N VAL A 502 -11.85 -16.51 8.36
CA VAL A 502 -12.70 -16.44 9.56
C VAL A 502 -12.88 -15.01 10.06
N ALA A 503 -11.83 -14.19 10.02
CA ALA A 503 -11.92 -12.79 10.43
C ALA A 503 -12.76 -11.95 9.44
N ALA A 504 -12.64 -12.19 8.14
CA ALA A 504 -13.47 -11.54 7.14
C ALA A 504 -14.95 -11.93 7.27
N LEU A 505 -15.28 -13.20 7.50
CA LEU A 505 -16.66 -13.65 7.77
C LEU A 505 -17.21 -13.04 9.06
N MET A 506 -16.40 -12.95 10.12
CA MET A 506 -16.78 -12.28 11.37
C MET A 506 -17.12 -10.81 11.12
N ARG A 507 -16.26 -10.07 10.40
CA ARG A 507 -16.48 -8.66 10.04
C ARG A 507 -17.73 -8.48 9.17
N ALA A 508 -17.86 -9.33 8.15
CA ALA A 508 -18.91 -9.23 7.15
C ALA A 508 -20.30 -9.49 7.73
N THR A 509 -20.44 -10.47 8.64
CA THR A 509 -21.74 -10.94 9.14
C THR A 509 -22.08 -10.42 10.54
N GLY A 510 -21.09 -10.14 11.39
CA GLY A 510 -21.29 -9.89 12.82
C GLY A 510 -21.73 -11.14 13.61
N ASP A 511 -21.73 -12.32 13.00
CA ASP A 511 -22.20 -13.56 13.62
C ASP A 511 -21.26 -14.02 14.73
N SER A 512 -21.83 -14.32 15.90
CA SER A 512 -21.11 -14.76 17.09
C SER A 512 -20.37 -16.10 16.91
N SER A 513 -20.81 -16.94 16.00
CA SER A 513 -20.13 -18.21 15.70
C SER A 513 -18.79 -17.97 15.00
N TYR A 514 -18.73 -17.04 14.06
CA TYR A 514 -17.45 -16.63 13.44
C TYR A 514 -16.56 -15.86 14.40
N LYS A 515 -17.13 -15.04 15.31
CA LYS A 515 -16.36 -14.41 16.37
C LYS A 515 -15.66 -15.46 17.25
N THR A 516 -16.42 -16.42 17.76
CA THR A 516 -15.88 -17.50 18.60
C THR A 516 -14.79 -18.29 17.86
N ALA A 517 -15.02 -18.59 16.58
CA ALA A 517 -14.03 -19.28 15.74
C ALA A 517 -12.77 -18.44 15.54
N ALA A 518 -12.90 -17.14 15.25
CA ALA A 518 -11.77 -16.22 15.06
C ALA A 518 -10.95 -16.06 16.34
N ASP A 519 -11.60 -15.85 17.49
CA ASP A 519 -10.95 -15.72 18.79
C ASP A 519 -10.15 -16.99 19.16
N SER A 520 -10.75 -18.15 18.94
CA SER A 520 -10.10 -19.45 19.15
C SER A 520 -8.93 -19.67 18.19
N PHE A 521 -9.11 -19.35 16.90
CA PHE A 521 -8.07 -19.52 15.88
C PHE A 521 -6.89 -18.60 16.12
N TYR A 522 -7.15 -17.35 16.50
CA TYR A 522 -6.09 -16.42 16.88
C TYR A 522 -5.25 -16.98 18.04
N THR A 523 -5.90 -17.39 19.11
CA THR A 523 -5.25 -17.84 20.33
C THR A 523 -4.45 -19.12 20.14
N SER A 524 -5.02 -20.10 19.38
CA SER A 524 -4.43 -21.42 19.19
C SER A 524 -3.45 -21.49 18.01
N THR A 525 -3.54 -20.61 17.03
CA THR A 525 -2.84 -20.78 15.75
C THR A 525 -2.07 -19.54 15.33
N VAL A 526 -2.70 -18.36 15.25
CA VAL A 526 -2.08 -17.14 14.73
C VAL A 526 -1.00 -16.64 15.69
N LYS A 527 -1.35 -16.41 16.93
CA LYS A 527 -0.43 -15.88 17.95
C LYS A 527 0.76 -16.83 18.21
N PRO A 528 0.57 -18.15 18.42
CA PRO A 528 1.71 -19.08 18.56
C PRO A 528 2.52 -19.23 17.26
N GLY A 529 1.88 -19.09 16.09
CA GLY A 529 2.53 -19.18 14.79
C GLY A 529 3.30 -17.92 14.38
N GLY A 530 3.10 -16.79 15.08
CA GLY A 530 3.82 -15.54 14.82
C GLY A 530 3.55 -14.96 13.43
N PHE A 531 2.32 -15.10 12.90
CA PHE A 531 1.91 -14.53 11.61
C PHE A 531 0.68 -13.62 11.77
N GLY A 532 0.39 -12.78 10.78
CA GLY A 532 -0.76 -11.86 10.82
C GLY A 532 -0.48 -10.50 10.16
N THR A 533 0.62 -10.37 9.41
CA THR A 533 1.00 -9.13 8.75
C THR A 533 1.21 -9.28 7.23
N GLY A 534 1.15 -10.50 6.70
CA GLY A 534 1.33 -10.73 5.26
C GLY A 534 0.17 -10.19 4.44
N LEU A 535 0.47 -9.41 3.41
CA LEU A 535 -0.49 -8.91 2.41
C LEU A 535 -0.08 -9.36 1.01
N SER A 536 0.27 -10.63 0.85
CA SER A 536 0.75 -11.18 -0.42
C SER A 536 -0.03 -12.43 -0.83
N ALA A 537 0.01 -12.75 -2.12
CA ALA A 537 -0.56 -14.01 -2.64
C ALA A 537 0.01 -15.27 -1.96
N THR A 538 1.14 -15.14 -1.30
CA THR A 538 1.76 -16.24 -0.52
C THR A 538 1.54 -16.11 0.99
N ASP A 539 0.94 -15.03 1.48
CA ASP A 539 0.54 -14.86 2.88
C ASP A 539 -0.56 -13.80 3.00
N LEU A 540 -1.80 -14.23 3.18
CA LEU A 540 -2.98 -13.38 3.31
C LEU A 540 -3.34 -13.02 4.77
N SER A 541 -2.49 -13.35 5.72
CA SER A 541 -2.82 -13.25 7.15
C SER A 541 -3.04 -11.82 7.64
N GLY A 542 -2.39 -10.83 7.02
CA GLY A 542 -2.56 -9.42 7.35
C GLY A 542 -3.98 -8.92 7.06
N TYR A 543 -4.62 -9.39 5.99
CA TYR A 543 -6.04 -9.07 5.73
C TYR A 543 -6.95 -9.62 6.83
N GLY A 544 -6.62 -10.79 7.39
CA GLY A 544 -7.32 -11.33 8.56
C GLY A 544 -7.17 -10.43 9.78
N SER A 545 -5.96 -9.96 10.03
CA SER A 545 -5.68 -9.03 11.13
C SER A 545 -6.41 -7.70 10.96
N LEU A 546 -6.38 -7.11 9.75
CA LEU A 546 -7.12 -5.89 9.42
C LEU A 546 -8.64 -6.08 9.54
N ALA A 547 -9.17 -7.22 9.07
CA ALA A 547 -10.58 -7.56 9.22
C ALA A 547 -10.95 -7.71 10.70
N TYR A 548 -10.13 -8.36 11.52
CA TYR A 548 -10.39 -8.56 12.93
C TYR A 548 -10.43 -7.23 13.70
N ILE A 549 -9.40 -6.37 13.55
CA ILE A 549 -9.32 -5.10 14.30
C ILE A 549 -10.42 -4.10 13.89
N THR A 550 -10.98 -4.25 12.69
CA THR A 550 -12.09 -3.41 12.18
C THR A 550 -13.47 -4.02 12.41
N SER A 551 -13.55 -5.23 12.96
CA SER A 551 -14.83 -5.85 13.30
C SER A 551 -15.46 -5.20 14.53
N ALA A 552 -16.76 -4.91 14.45
CA ALA A 552 -17.51 -4.25 15.53
C ALA A 552 -17.62 -5.10 16.81
N ASN A 553 -17.56 -6.44 16.67
CA ASN A 553 -17.70 -7.40 17.76
C ASN A 553 -16.37 -8.08 18.16
N ALA A 554 -15.22 -7.52 17.76
CA ALA A 554 -13.91 -8.06 18.12
C ALA A 554 -13.70 -8.06 19.65
N ASP A 555 -13.07 -9.12 20.18
CA ASP A 555 -12.61 -9.14 21.57
C ASP A 555 -11.52 -8.08 21.77
N SER A 556 -11.67 -7.26 22.80
CA SER A 556 -10.79 -6.10 23.03
C SER A 556 -9.34 -6.50 23.35
N THR A 557 -9.15 -7.63 24.04
CA THR A 557 -7.81 -8.13 24.40
C THR A 557 -7.10 -8.71 23.19
N ILE A 558 -7.83 -9.50 22.37
CA ILE A 558 -7.29 -10.05 21.13
C ILE A 558 -7.02 -8.93 20.14
N LYS A 559 -7.95 -7.97 19.99
CA LYS A 559 -7.78 -6.80 19.13
C LYS A 559 -6.51 -6.02 19.50
N ALA A 560 -6.28 -5.74 20.77
CA ALA A 560 -5.06 -5.08 21.23
C ALA A 560 -3.78 -5.90 20.93
N SER A 561 -3.87 -7.23 21.02
CA SER A 561 -2.74 -8.11 20.68
C SER A 561 -2.45 -8.15 19.18
N VAL A 562 -3.47 -8.18 18.35
CA VAL A 562 -3.36 -8.12 16.88
C VAL A 562 -2.80 -6.75 16.46
N ASP A 563 -3.32 -5.68 17.03
CA ASP A 563 -2.88 -4.31 16.78
C ASP A 563 -1.39 -4.15 17.10
N ALA A 564 -0.96 -4.61 18.28
CA ALA A 564 0.45 -4.56 18.68
C ALA A 564 1.36 -5.34 17.71
N PHE A 565 0.91 -6.45 17.17
CA PHE A 565 1.66 -7.25 16.21
C PHE A 565 1.80 -6.54 14.85
N ILE A 566 0.73 -5.89 14.36
CA ILE A 566 0.80 -5.06 13.15
C ILE A 566 1.77 -3.89 13.38
N VAL A 567 1.66 -3.19 14.52
CA VAL A 567 2.52 -2.05 14.83
C VAL A 567 4.00 -2.44 14.88
N ASP A 568 4.34 -3.57 15.49
CA ASP A 568 5.72 -4.04 15.55
C ASP A 568 6.31 -4.27 14.15
N TYR A 569 5.54 -4.86 13.26
CA TYR A 569 5.95 -5.07 11.87
C TYR A 569 6.12 -3.74 11.12
N ILE A 570 5.09 -2.87 11.10
CA ILE A 570 5.16 -1.63 10.30
C ILE A 570 6.15 -0.61 10.88
N ASP A 571 6.40 -0.59 12.20
CA ASP A 571 7.46 0.19 12.82
C ASP A 571 8.86 -0.32 12.40
N THR A 572 9.00 -1.64 12.23
CA THR A 572 10.21 -2.24 11.66
C THR A 572 10.43 -1.78 10.22
N GLN A 573 9.41 -1.82 9.36
CA GLN A 573 9.53 -1.38 7.97
C GLN A 573 9.76 0.14 7.86
N ASN A 574 9.13 0.94 8.71
CA ASN A 574 9.42 2.37 8.81
C ASN A 574 10.89 2.62 9.20
N THR A 575 11.42 1.85 10.15
CA THR A 575 12.84 1.91 10.57
C THR A 575 13.76 1.49 9.42
N ASN A 576 13.44 0.42 8.69
CA ASN A 576 14.19 -0.05 7.53
C ASN A 576 14.26 1.04 6.44
N THR A 577 13.12 1.66 6.14
CA THR A 577 13.05 2.78 5.19
C THR A 577 13.96 3.94 5.58
N ASN A 578 13.98 4.31 6.85
CA ASN A 578 14.82 5.41 7.35
C ASN A 578 16.30 5.05 7.44
N ARG A 579 16.63 3.76 7.61
CA ARG A 579 18.02 3.28 7.66
C ARG A 579 18.71 3.34 6.30
N SER A 580 18.01 2.99 5.22
CA SER A 580 18.53 3.13 3.86
C SER A 580 18.78 4.59 3.51
N LYS A 581 19.92 4.90 2.91
CA LYS A 581 20.22 6.26 2.44
C LYS A 581 19.42 6.64 1.20
N LEU A 582 18.85 5.65 0.51
CA LEU A 582 17.89 5.85 -0.58
C LEU A 582 16.44 5.91 -0.09
N ASN A 583 16.22 5.63 1.20
CA ASN A 583 14.92 5.64 1.87
C ASN A 583 13.91 4.66 1.22
N PHE A 584 14.17 3.36 1.33
CA PHE A 584 13.29 2.28 0.93
C PHE A 584 13.35 1.13 1.96
N SER A 585 12.29 0.33 2.05
CA SER A 585 12.15 -0.72 3.07
C SER A 585 12.83 -2.03 2.70
N LEU A 586 13.04 -2.31 1.40
CA LEU A 586 13.58 -3.57 0.89
C LEU A 586 14.89 -3.97 1.58
N GLN A 587 14.96 -5.20 2.08
CA GLN A 587 16.14 -5.76 2.70
C GLN A 587 16.93 -6.62 1.69
N SER A 588 18.19 -6.91 1.99
CA SER A 588 19.07 -7.68 1.07
C SER A 588 18.52 -9.07 0.71
N GLY A 589 17.78 -9.71 1.62
CA GLY A 589 17.14 -11.01 1.38
C GLY A 589 15.86 -10.95 0.55
N GLU A 590 15.30 -9.75 0.37
CA GLU A 590 14.05 -9.51 -0.37
C GLU A 590 14.30 -9.05 -1.80
N ALA A 591 15.56 -8.76 -2.16
CA ALA A 591 15.95 -8.51 -3.55
C ALA A 591 15.94 -9.83 -4.34
N TYR A 592 14.75 -10.38 -4.50
CA TYR A 592 14.44 -11.65 -5.14
C TYR A 592 13.40 -11.41 -6.25
N TRP A 593 12.86 -12.42 -6.87
CA TRP A 593 11.82 -12.31 -7.88
C TRP A 593 10.61 -11.51 -7.34
N GLY A 594 10.27 -10.41 -8.03
CA GLY A 594 9.17 -9.55 -7.62
C GLY A 594 9.49 -8.61 -6.44
N SER A 595 10.74 -8.12 -6.30
CA SER A 595 11.15 -7.31 -5.15
C SER A 595 10.30 -6.05 -4.92
N ASN A 596 9.75 -5.43 -5.97
CA ASN A 596 8.87 -4.27 -5.86
C ASN A 596 7.57 -4.59 -5.12
N GLN A 597 7.10 -5.86 -5.16
CA GLN A 597 5.91 -6.26 -4.41
C GLN A 597 6.09 -6.08 -2.90
N TYR A 598 7.27 -6.43 -2.35
CA TYR A 598 7.52 -6.28 -0.90
C TYR A 598 7.45 -4.83 -0.47
N VAL A 599 8.04 -3.92 -1.26
CA VAL A 599 7.95 -2.47 -1.02
C VAL A 599 6.50 -1.98 -1.09
N ALA A 600 5.73 -2.47 -2.06
CA ALA A 600 4.32 -2.10 -2.21
C ALA A 600 3.46 -2.66 -1.05
N TYR A 601 3.71 -3.88 -0.58
CA TYR A 601 3.01 -4.48 0.57
C TYR A 601 3.27 -3.71 1.87
N ASP A 602 4.52 -3.32 2.13
CA ASP A 602 4.86 -2.50 3.27
C ASP A 602 4.09 -1.18 3.26
N CYS A 603 4.06 -0.51 2.11
CA CYS A 603 3.30 0.73 1.94
C CYS A 603 1.80 0.51 2.12
N ASN A 604 1.25 -0.59 1.59
CA ASN A 604 -0.16 -0.92 1.67
C ASN A 604 -0.57 -1.13 3.13
N LEU A 605 0.15 -1.97 3.89
CA LEU A 605 -0.17 -2.23 5.29
C LEU A 605 -0.01 -0.97 6.15
N MET A 606 1.08 -0.21 5.98
CA MET A 606 1.28 1.06 6.68
C MET A 606 0.14 2.04 6.38
N GLY A 607 -0.27 2.17 5.11
CA GLY A 607 -1.30 3.10 4.66
C GLY A 607 -2.69 2.74 5.18
N ILE A 608 -3.10 1.47 5.07
CA ILE A 608 -4.39 1.00 5.59
C ILE A 608 -4.44 1.16 7.11
N TYR A 609 -3.38 0.74 7.81
CA TYR A 609 -3.31 0.89 9.27
C TYR A 609 -3.37 2.36 9.70
N ALA A 610 -2.61 3.23 9.04
CA ALA A 610 -2.65 4.68 9.26
C ALA A 610 -4.05 5.25 9.07
N LYS A 611 -4.78 4.79 8.04
CA LYS A 611 -6.15 5.23 7.78
C LYS A 611 -7.15 4.74 8.82
N ILE A 612 -7.01 3.49 9.30
CA ILE A 612 -7.87 2.91 10.35
C ILE A 612 -7.68 3.64 11.68
N THR A 613 -6.43 3.99 12.02
CA THR A 613 -6.06 4.52 13.34
C THR A 613 -5.92 6.03 13.41
N GLY A 614 -5.76 6.69 12.25
CA GLY A 614 -5.42 8.12 12.16
C GLY A 614 -3.93 8.41 12.42
N GLU A 615 -3.07 7.40 12.48
CA GLU A 615 -1.62 7.60 12.65
C GLU A 615 -1.00 8.21 11.39
N THR A 616 -0.17 9.25 11.55
CA THR A 616 0.50 9.93 10.44
C THR A 616 1.99 9.62 10.33
N LYS A 617 2.55 8.95 11.34
CA LYS A 617 4.01 8.69 11.43
C LYS A 617 4.58 7.86 10.26
N TYR A 618 3.73 7.14 9.53
CA TYR A 618 4.14 6.29 8.41
C TYR A 618 4.14 7.00 7.05
N GLU A 619 3.53 8.17 6.95
CA GLU A 619 3.38 8.89 5.68
C GLU A 619 4.72 9.12 4.98
N THR A 620 5.75 9.56 5.72
CA THR A 620 7.08 9.79 5.16
C THR A 620 7.70 8.51 4.60
N ALA A 621 7.53 7.37 5.28
CA ALA A 621 8.05 6.09 4.81
C ALA A 621 7.30 5.63 3.54
N ILE A 622 5.98 5.75 3.51
CA ILE A 622 5.16 5.41 2.33
C ILE A 622 5.59 6.25 1.13
N ARG A 623 5.66 7.59 1.27
CA ARG A 623 6.10 8.49 0.19
C ARG A 623 7.53 8.18 -0.28
N ASN A 624 8.42 7.82 0.62
CA ASN A 624 9.80 7.46 0.30
C ASN A 624 9.90 6.16 -0.50
N ASN A 625 9.18 5.13 -0.10
CA ASN A 625 9.12 3.85 -0.81
C ASN A 625 8.49 4.02 -2.20
N LEU A 626 7.39 4.76 -2.31
CA LEU A 626 6.79 5.10 -3.60
C LEU A 626 7.78 5.86 -4.48
N THR A 627 8.47 6.83 -3.94
CA THR A 627 9.49 7.61 -4.67
C THR A 627 10.62 6.72 -5.18
N PHE A 628 11.02 5.69 -4.41
CA PHE A 628 12.00 4.69 -4.85
C PHE A 628 11.48 3.91 -6.08
N MET A 629 10.27 3.39 -6.03
CA MET A 629 9.66 2.66 -7.16
C MET A 629 9.41 3.55 -8.38
N LEU A 630 9.18 4.85 -8.17
CA LEU A 630 8.88 5.83 -9.23
C LEU A 630 10.12 6.54 -9.79
N GLY A 631 11.34 6.03 -9.53
CA GLY A 631 12.56 6.49 -10.20
C GLY A 631 13.72 6.88 -9.30
N ARG A 632 13.52 7.12 -8.00
CA ARG A 632 14.62 7.46 -7.06
C ARG A 632 15.39 6.22 -6.63
N ASN A 633 15.88 5.46 -7.59
CA ASN A 633 16.62 4.23 -7.40
C ASN A 633 17.89 4.20 -8.28
N PRO A 634 18.85 3.31 -8.01
CA PRO A 634 20.12 3.29 -8.72
C PRO A 634 20.04 2.96 -10.22
N ALA A 635 19.00 2.25 -10.65
CA ALA A 635 18.75 1.97 -12.07
C ALA A 635 18.12 3.16 -12.81
N GLY A 636 17.55 4.12 -12.06
CA GLY A 636 16.86 5.29 -12.59
C GLY A 636 15.58 4.95 -13.36
N TYR A 637 14.90 3.84 -13.05
CA TYR A 637 13.64 3.45 -13.67
C TYR A 637 12.45 3.84 -12.78
N CYS A 638 11.44 4.46 -13.39
CA CYS A 638 10.08 4.35 -12.89
C CYS A 638 9.59 2.94 -13.21
N PHE A 639 9.40 2.08 -12.21
CA PHE A 639 9.10 0.65 -12.43
C PHE A 639 7.67 0.36 -12.90
N ILE A 640 6.91 1.38 -13.29
CA ILE A 640 5.59 1.23 -13.90
C ILE A 640 5.74 1.46 -15.41
N THR A 641 5.31 0.50 -16.20
CA THR A 641 5.42 0.56 -17.67
C THR A 641 4.71 1.79 -18.24
N GLY A 642 5.36 2.46 -19.20
CA GLY A 642 4.81 3.61 -19.91
C GLY A 642 4.72 4.91 -19.10
N LEU A 643 5.27 4.98 -17.87
CA LEU A 643 5.23 6.15 -17.00
C LEU A 643 6.63 6.66 -16.64
N GLY A 644 6.76 8.01 -16.51
CA GLY A 644 8.06 8.66 -16.32
C GLY A 644 8.88 8.77 -17.60
N ASP A 645 10.05 9.39 -17.52
CA ASP A 645 10.97 9.54 -18.66
C ASP A 645 11.70 8.23 -19.01
N LYS A 646 11.92 7.37 -17.99
CA LYS A 646 12.57 6.07 -18.15
C LYS A 646 11.78 5.00 -17.41
N SER A 647 11.05 4.20 -18.15
CA SER A 647 10.25 3.08 -17.63
C SER A 647 10.56 1.78 -18.36
N PRO A 648 10.15 0.62 -17.81
CA PRO A 648 10.28 -0.66 -18.51
C PRO A 648 9.55 -0.63 -19.84
N SER A 649 10.26 -1.01 -20.89
CA SER A 649 9.77 -1.05 -22.27
C SER A 649 9.58 -2.47 -22.79
N LYS A 650 10.18 -3.45 -22.11
CA LYS A 650 10.18 -4.86 -22.50
C LYS A 650 9.77 -5.75 -21.32
N PRO A 651 8.56 -5.58 -20.75
CA PRO A 651 8.11 -6.44 -19.67
C PRO A 651 7.97 -7.89 -20.14
N HIS A 652 8.22 -8.84 -19.25
CA HIS A 652 7.88 -10.25 -19.48
C HIS A 652 6.36 -10.40 -19.37
N HIS A 653 5.67 -10.04 -20.44
CA HIS A 653 4.21 -9.97 -20.52
C HIS A 653 3.78 -10.35 -21.94
N ARG A 654 3.13 -11.50 -22.10
CA ARG A 654 2.79 -12.04 -23.43
C ARG A 654 1.98 -11.08 -24.30
N PRO A 655 0.94 -10.39 -23.80
CA PRO A 655 0.22 -9.41 -24.63
C PRO A 655 1.13 -8.29 -25.16
N SER A 656 2.06 -7.77 -24.34
CA SER A 656 3.03 -6.76 -24.76
C SER A 656 4.03 -7.33 -25.79
N MET A 657 4.49 -8.57 -25.59
CA MET A 657 5.42 -9.24 -26.49
C MET A 657 4.78 -9.57 -27.84
N ALA A 658 3.52 -10.04 -27.82
CA ALA A 658 2.77 -10.41 -29.02
C ALA A 658 2.46 -9.21 -29.92
N THR A 659 2.24 -8.03 -29.31
CA THR A 659 1.95 -6.79 -30.05
C THR A 659 3.20 -5.99 -30.40
N GLY A 660 4.36 -6.28 -29.76
CA GLY A 660 5.56 -5.46 -29.83
C GLY A 660 5.39 -4.07 -29.20
N SER A 661 4.32 -3.87 -28.43
CA SER A 661 4.00 -2.62 -27.74
C SER A 661 3.72 -2.91 -26.25
N CYS A 662 4.37 -2.18 -25.38
CA CYS A 662 4.21 -2.34 -23.93
C CYS A 662 2.80 -1.88 -23.50
N VAL A 663 2.08 -2.73 -22.77
CA VAL A 663 0.86 -2.33 -22.05
C VAL A 663 1.27 -1.35 -20.95
N PRO A 664 0.66 -0.15 -20.87
CA PRO A 664 1.00 0.83 -19.85
C PRO A 664 0.40 0.48 -18.48
N GLY A 665 1.00 0.98 -17.41
CA GLY A 665 0.45 0.87 -16.06
C GLY A 665 0.74 -0.44 -15.32
N LEU A 666 1.66 -1.27 -15.81
CA LEU A 666 2.05 -2.51 -15.15
C LEU A 666 3.28 -2.30 -14.26
N LEU A 667 3.20 -2.63 -12.98
CA LEU A 667 4.34 -2.66 -12.08
C LEU A 667 5.20 -3.90 -12.37
N VAL A 668 6.48 -3.69 -12.72
CA VAL A 668 7.39 -4.80 -12.96
C VAL A 668 8.06 -5.29 -11.67
N ALA A 669 8.62 -6.50 -11.72
CA ALA A 669 9.25 -7.19 -10.59
C ALA A 669 10.32 -6.39 -9.84
N GLY A 670 11.17 -5.62 -10.54
CA GLY A 670 12.19 -4.79 -9.91
C GLY A 670 13.55 -5.45 -9.78
N PHE A 671 14.30 -5.10 -8.75
CA PHE A 671 15.65 -5.63 -8.52
C PHE A 671 15.64 -7.10 -8.11
N SER A 672 16.63 -7.86 -8.62
CA SER A 672 16.81 -9.28 -8.27
C SER A 672 18.28 -9.61 -8.00
N ASN A 673 18.53 -10.56 -7.11
CA ASN A 673 19.83 -11.17 -6.86
C ASN A 673 19.97 -12.58 -7.49
N VAL A 674 18.93 -13.05 -8.17
CA VAL A 674 18.90 -14.32 -8.89
C VAL A 674 18.80 -14.10 -10.38
N ALA A 675 19.34 -15.01 -11.16
CA ALA A 675 19.27 -14.97 -12.62
C ALA A 675 17.85 -15.33 -13.09
N GLY A 676 17.33 -14.58 -14.07
CA GLY A 676 16.06 -14.83 -14.74
C GLY A 676 16.27 -15.28 -16.18
N GLY A 677 15.74 -16.46 -16.53
CA GLY A 677 15.90 -17.00 -17.86
C GLY A 677 17.36 -17.23 -18.22
N ALA A 678 17.78 -16.68 -19.37
CA ALA A 678 19.17 -16.74 -19.85
C ALA A 678 20.05 -15.60 -19.31
N PHE A 679 19.47 -14.68 -18.53
CA PHE A 679 20.17 -13.49 -18.04
C PHE A 679 20.69 -13.66 -16.62
N ALA A 680 21.81 -13.00 -16.35
CA ALA A 680 22.47 -13.01 -15.07
C ALA A 680 22.96 -11.59 -14.74
N PRO A 681 23.35 -11.32 -13.48
CA PRO A 681 23.93 -10.04 -13.10
C PRO A 681 25.12 -9.59 -13.94
N SER A 682 25.81 -10.53 -14.57
CA SER A 682 26.95 -10.28 -15.46
C SER A 682 26.56 -9.85 -16.88
N ASP A 683 25.26 -9.84 -17.24
CA ASP A 683 24.82 -9.33 -18.54
C ASP A 683 25.18 -7.84 -18.68
N PRO A 684 25.86 -7.45 -19.80
CA PRO A 684 26.28 -6.07 -20.00
C PRO A 684 25.10 -5.07 -20.09
N ASN A 685 23.87 -5.56 -20.36
CA ASN A 685 22.67 -4.74 -20.37
C ASN A 685 22.03 -4.59 -18.97
N SER A 686 22.51 -5.36 -18.00
CA SER A 686 22.02 -5.28 -16.63
C SER A 686 22.55 -4.06 -15.89
N SER A 687 21.68 -3.36 -15.17
CA SER A 687 22.06 -2.30 -14.22
C SER A 687 22.46 -2.93 -12.91
N LEU A 688 23.73 -3.32 -12.78
CA LEU A 688 24.26 -3.90 -11.55
C LEU A 688 24.24 -2.86 -10.41
N ILE A 689 23.62 -3.21 -9.30
CA ILE A 689 23.45 -2.32 -8.16
C ILE A 689 24.54 -2.57 -7.13
N HIS A 690 24.58 -3.75 -6.53
CA HIS A 690 25.58 -4.14 -5.53
C HIS A 690 25.69 -5.68 -5.46
N GLY A 691 26.90 -6.18 -5.48
CA GLY A 691 27.13 -7.63 -5.47
C GLY A 691 26.47 -8.31 -6.68
N SER A 692 25.48 -9.16 -6.41
CA SER A 692 24.68 -9.85 -7.45
C SER A 692 23.33 -9.19 -7.73
N VAL A 693 22.99 -8.08 -7.05
CA VAL A 693 21.69 -7.40 -7.25
C VAL A 693 21.74 -6.56 -8.52
N TYR A 694 20.78 -6.77 -9.39
CA TYR A 694 20.69 -6.12 -10.70
C TYR A 694 19.25 -5.82 -11.10
N TYR A 695 19.07 -5.03 -12.15
CA TYR A 695 17.85 -4.88 -12.90
C TYR A 695 18.14 -4.93 -14.41
N ASN A 696 17.29 -5.60 -15.17
CA ASN A 696 17.41 -5.71 -16.62
C ASN A 696 16.03 -5.54 -17.28
N ASP A 697 15.88 -4.52 -18.15
CA ASP A 697 14.67 -4.31 -18.95
C ASP A 697 14.65 -5.24 -20.17
N SER A 698 14.39 -6.51 -19.91
CA SER A 698 14.29 -7.54 -20.95
C SER A 698 13.07 -8.43 -20.72
N ASN A 699 12.32 -8.69 -21.79
CA ASN A 699 11.18 -9.60 -21.75
C ASN A 699 11.57 -11.07 -21.50
N GLN A 700 12.86 -11.40 -21.57
CA GLN A 700 13.39 -12.72 -21.26
C GLN A 700 13.86 -12.84 -19.80
N ASP A 701 13.97 -11.73 -19.09
CA ASP A 701 14.36 -11.68 -17.69
C ASP A 701 13.12 -11.54 -16.79
N TYR A 702 12.42 -12.66 -16.57
CA TYR A 702 11.19 -12.67 -15.81
C TYR A 702 11.37 -12.28 -14.32
N VAL A 703 12.52 -12.55 -13.70
CA VAL A 703 12.73 -12.21 -12.27
C VAL A 703 12.83 -10.71 -12.03
N CYS A 704 13.27 -9.93 -13.01
CA CYS A 704 13.35 -8.47 -12.94
C CYS A 704 12.14 -7.77 -13.58
N ASN A 705 11.56 -8.37 -14.63
CA ASN A 705 10.69 -7.64 -15.56
C ASN A 705 9.33 -8.31 -15.81
N GLU A 706 8.95 -9.34 -15.04
CA GLU A 706 7.59 -9.87 -15.04
C GLU A 706 6.63 -8.87 -14.38
N VAL A 707 5.34 -9.03 -14.64
CA VAL A 707 4.24 -8.25 -14.10
C VAL A 707 3.21 -9.19 -13.50
N CYS A 708 2.49 -8.75 -12.46
CA CYS A 708 1.40 -9.53 -11.86
C CYS A 708 0.27 -8.59 -11.40
N ILE A 709 -0.97 -9.07 -11.46
CA ILE A 709 -2.14 -8.32 -10.99
C ILE A 709 -2.02 -7.96 -9.51
N TYR A 710 -1.57 -8.90 -8.71
CA TYR A 710 -1.38 -8.76 -7.26
C TYR A 710 -0.10 -7.98 -6.87
N TRP A 711 0.67 -7.44 -7.83
CA TRP A 711 1.69 -6.42 -7.62
C TRP A 711 1.15 -5.03 -7.89
N ASN A 712 0.27 -4.90 -8.89
CA ASN A 712 -0.40 -3.63 -9.19
C ASN A 712 -1.30 -3.17 -8.05
N THR A 713 -2.08 -4.07 -7.46
CA THR A 713 -3.13 -3.69 -6.50
C THR A 713 -2.61 -3.12 -5.18
N PRO A 714 -1.54 -3.64 -4.54
CA PRO A 714 -0.96 -2.96 -3.38
C PRO A 714 -0.33 -1.61 -3.73
N MET A 715 0.17 -1.43 -4.97
CA MET A 715 0.65 -0.13 -5.44
C MET A 715 -0.50 0.87 -5.61
N ILE A 716 -1.67 0.42 -6.08
CA ILE A 716 -2.91 1.22 -6.15
C ILE A 716 -3.31 1.70 -4.74
N CYS A 717 -3.27 0.82 -3.74
CA CYS A 717 -3.55 1.16 -2.35
C CYS A 717 -2.53 2.17 -1.78
N ALA A 718 -1.25 1.94 -2.02
CA ALA A 718 -0.18 2.81 -1.51
C ALA A 718 -0.26 4.22 -2.11
N LEU A 719 -0.50 4.34 -3.42
CA LEU A 719 -0.77 5.63 -4.07
C LEU A 719 -2.10 6.22 -3.61
N GLY A 720 -3.11 5.38 -3.40
CA GLY A 720 -4.40 5.79 -2.85
C GLY A 720 -4.29 6.51 -1.52
N TYR A 721 -3.45 5.99 -0.61
CA TYR A 721 -3.15 6.66 0.65
C TYR A 721 -2.58 8.07 0.44
N VAL A 722 -1.57 8.21 -0.43
CA VAL A 722 -0.91 9.49 -0.68
C VAL A 722 -1.85 10.49 -1.36
N ILE A 723 -2.58 10.06 -2.40
CA ILE A 723 -3.57 10.89 -3.11
C ILE A 723 -4.64 11.40 -2.14
N GLN A 724 -5.20 10.51 -1.32
CA GLN A 724 -6.23 10.86 -0.34
C GLN A 724 -5.70 11.81 0.74
N THR A 725 -4.43 11.66 1.14
CA THR A 725 -3.76 12.57 2.08
C THR A 725 -3.55 13.94 1.45
N ASP A 726 -3.07 14.01 0.22
CA ASP A 726 -2.84 15.28 -0.50
C ASP A 726 -4.14 16.06 -0.76
N ILE A 727 -5.26 15.38 -1.00
CA ILE A 727 -6.57 16.03 -1.17
C ILE A 727 -7.09 16.61 0.15
N ASN A 728 -6.82 15.96 1.27
CA ASN A 728 -7.34 16.33 2.58
C ASN A 728 -6.42 17.29 3.35
N GLY A 729 -5.16 17.45 2.97
CA GLY A 729 -4.15 18.30 3.62
C GLY A 729 -3.87 19.58 2.91
#